data_fd53b3dafdcbfc8338b0a026cae14b6a
#
_entry.id   fd53b3dafdcbfc8338b0a026cae14b6a
#
_cell.length_a   1.000
_cell.length_b   1.000
_cell.length_c   1.000
_cell.angle_alpha   90.00
_cell.angle_beta   90.00
_cell.angle_gamma   90.00
#
_symmetry.space_group_name_H-M   'P 1'
#
loop_
_entity.id
_entity.type
_entity.pdbx_description
1 polymer ?
#
loop_
_entity_poly.entity_id
_entity_poly.type
_entity_poly.pdbx_seq_one_letter_code
_entity_poly.pdbx_strand_id
1 'polypeptide(L)'
;MNFSRTLAVVGLIVVARVAAQEVRPLKEYRDYAVRRDGSAERGRVWFATTEKGACAACHTVDGRGGKAGPDLFAIGDKFPRRELIEAVLEPSATIAVGYDATIVETTSGETFYGVIKQADAAAVTLMGADGKKVRVPTATISAQRGRPVSLMPAGLHAALSLAEFTDVVEYLVSLKQPETSLRSHQGMPDVIAELAQPVTLRPLFDEALRFPVTVVRKPGDVRTGLTWFGQVPGSEGVFLVAHQLGQLWRLEKTDRGFVKTLFGDFSAGVFSQRGPNGLLGVAFHPKFRENRKYYLKHQAMEAGQMVTALVELRASADLRADSGEPARRIMAIPAVTQNHTGGCIAFGPDGFLYLAMGDTGPQQDPNGHAQNLGLLLGKMLRIDVDHREGGLAYAIPADNPFRGQAGARPEIWALGFREPWRFSFDSATGDLWVGDVGQDRVEEVALVRRGENHGWNVIEGFERFSNLRQREGASYSPPVAAYRRRYGNSVTGGHVYRGDPASSFHGVYVFGDYTSRYIFGVAQKQGRLEAMRIIGVAPESLASFATDERGKIYVVGYEGMIFEVDFSGADFGGAAKVATQTKPSGASAVKRETVNWERRAYALPESIWSVEALDTNGDGVKEVIAMGVTKVFAVDVANWKTEVLFDAQEGKLLYCAAVDADGDGDLDLALGRYQIPWIEFRAPRVPGKRVPPEPKGPDFSVAWIENRRRAGTWPLHVVDRELNGIHGLAVGDVDTDGRPDVIAGSISGPFFPNSVAWFSLAEKAAAPAARHVVTSGGADGRPHYLDFADLNRDGRGDILLGDSGKGTLTWWERGVNDAAPWTKHLIAQEKGATNIKAGDINGDGRADVVGACGHGKGVFWFAGPTWTKHVIDADLATPHALAVGDFDGDGDLDVAVASYTAFTVRWYENDGRGGFTPHDIDVGHKQEAYDLKATDLDGDGRTDLILAGRETRNAVAYFNRK
;
A
#
# COMPACT_ATOMS: atom_id res chain seq x y z
N MET A 1 46.91 57.90 -27.17
CA MET A 1 48.06 57.35 -26.44
C MET A 1 47.57 56.80 -25.11
N ASN A 2 47.83 55.53 -24.90
CA ASN A 2 47.42 54.70 -23.75
C ASN A 2 48.01 55.14 -22.43
N PHE A 3 47.33 54.94 -21.34
CA PHE A 3 47.94 54.40 -20.12
C PHE A 3 46.85 53.75 -19.24
N SER A 4 46.88 52.43 -19.25
CA SER A 4 46.23 51.58 -18.26
C SER A 4 46.85 51.77 -16.88
N ARG A 5 46.05 51.85 -15.83
CA ARG A 5 46.50 51.62 -14.44
C ARG A 5 45.73 50.51 -13.84
N THR A 6 46.42 49.38 -13.70
CA THR A 6 46.02 48.22 -12.94
C THR A 6 46.20 48.51 -11.46
N LEU A 7 45.10 48.42 -10.68
CA LEU A 7 45.14 48.36 -9.22
C LEU A 7 45.04 46.89 -8.82
N ALA A 8 46.14 46.36 -8.29
CA ALA A 8 46.11 45.05 -7.61
C ALA A 8 45.61 45.23 -6.18
N VAL A 9 44.45 44.66 -5.89
CA VAL A 9 43.95 44.47 -4.52
C VAL A 9 44.40 43.09 -4.06
N VAL A 10 45.36 43.04 -3.17
CA VAL A 10 45.80 41.85 -2.44
C VAL A 10 44.71 41.58 -1.36
N GLY A 11 43.74 40.74 -1.66
CA GLY A 11 42.85 40.22 -0.66
C GLY A 11 43.45 38.99 0.01
N LEU A 12 43.70 39.08 1.28
CA LEU A 12 44.12 37.97 2.16
C LEU A 12 42.97 36.98 2.24
N ILE A 13 43.00 35.88 1.49
CA ILE A 13 42.02 34.76 1.62
C ILE A 13 42.49 33.92 2.81
N VAL A 14 41.83 34.11 3.94
CA VAL A 14 41.87 33.14 5.03
C VAL A 14 41.05 31.93 4.60
N VAL A 15 41.71 30.91 4.07
CA VAL A 15 41.12 29.62 3.79
C VAL A 15 40.92 28.92 5.13
N ALA A 16 39.74 29.08 5.74
CA ALA A 16 39.29 28.17 6.77
C ALA A 16 39.14 26.79 6.09
N ARG A 17 39.97 25.83 6.47
CA ARG A 17 39.79 24.43 6.14
C ARG A 17 38.51 23.96 6.84
N VAL A 18 37.37 24.11 6.18
CA VAL A 18 36.22 23.27 6.43
C VAL A 18 36.61 21.87 5.95
N ALA A 19 36.80 20.94 6.88
CA ALA A 19 37.01 19.56 6.53
C ALA A 19 35.84 19.18 5.60
N ALA A 20 36.13 18.82 4.36
CA ALA A 20 35.14 18.34 3.42
C ALA A 20 34.51 17.09 4.07
N GLN A 21 33.29 17.22 4.55
CA GLN A 21 32.54 16.08 5.05
C GLN A 21 32.34 15.18 3.84
N GLU A 22 32.87 13.98 3.90
CA GLU A 22 32.75 12.99 2.84
C GLU A 22 31.26 12.75 2.60
N VAL A 23 30.76 13.06 1.41
CA VAL A 23 29.33 12.93 1.08
C VAL A 23 29.00 11.43 1.09
N ARG A 24 28.30 10.99 2.13
CA ARG A 24 27.92 9.59 2.26
C ARG A 24 26.86 9.21 1.22
N PRO A 25 26.87 7.96 0.73
CA PRO A 25 25.84 7.47 -0.18
C PRO A 25 24.42 7.59 0.40
N LEU A 26 23.42 7.90 -0.42
CA LEU A 26 22.00 7.96 -0.02
C LEU A 26 21.56 6.70 0.73
N LYS A 27 22.09 5.55 0.30
CA LYS A 27 21.80 4.25 0.93
C LYS A 27 22.16 4.24 2.41
N GLU A 28 23.25 4.88 2.83
CA GLU A 28 23.65 4.91 4.24
C GLU A 28 22.67 5.73 5.09
N TYR A 29 22.21 6.88 4.60
CA TYR A 29 21.17 7.68 5.28
C TYR A 29 19.85 6.91 5.38
N ARG A 30 19.41 6.30 4.29
CA ARG A 30 18.21 5.46 4.23
C ARG A 30 18.28 4.34 5.24
N ASP A 31 19.31 3.53 5.15
CA ASP A 31 19.53 2.36 5.99
C ASP A 31 19.67 2.74 7.47
N TYR A 32 20.33 3.84 7.78
CA TYR A 32 20.49 4.30 9.16
C TYR A 32 19.17 4.83 9.75
N ALA A 33 18.45 5.69 9.01
CA ALA A 33 17.20 6.29 9.48
C ALA A 33 16.03 5.32 9.53
N VAL A 34 16.03 4.27 8.68
CA VAL A 34 15.02 3.20 8.77
C VAL A 34 15.20 2.37 10.05
N ARG A 35 16.47 2.15 10.46
CA ARG A 35 16.80 1.19 11.54
C ARG A 35 16.91 1.81 12.93
N ARG A 36 16.87 3.13 13.06
CA ARG A 36 17.12 3.81 14.33
C ARG A 36 16.08 4.88 14.58
N ASP A 37 15.65 4.96 15.82
CA ASP A 37 14.85 6.07 16.27
C ASP A 37 15.73 7.30 16.48
N GLY A 38 15.20 8.46 16.13
CA GLY A 38 15.77 9.76 16.40
C GLY A 38 15.11 10.41 17.60
N SER A 39 15.46 11.65 17.84
CA SER A 39 14.78 12.51 18.80
C SER A 39 13.98 13.56 18.04
N ALA A 40 12.65 13.53 18.16
CA ALA A 40 11.77 14.53 17.55
C ALA A 40 12.10 15.96 18.04
N GLU A 41 12.52 16.12 19.29
CA GLU A 41 12.91 17.42 19.86
C GLU A 41 14.19 17.95 19.19
N ARG A 42 15.24 17.13 19.06
CA ARG A 42 16.47 17.52 18.33
C ARG A 42 16.15 17.72 16.85
N GLY A 43 15.32 16.86 16.26
CA GLY A 43 14.90 16.97 14.87
C GLY A 43 14.20 18.28 14.57
N ARG A 44 13.39 18.80 15.47
CA ARG A 44 12.76 20.12 15.36
C ARG A 44 13.81 21.25 15.29
N VAL A 45 14.91 21.13 16.04
CA VAL A 45 16.01 22.10 15.99
C VAL A 45 16.72 22.03 14.63
N TRP A 46 17.07 20.82 14.17
CA TRP A 46 17.72 20.63 12.86
C TRP A 46 16.84 21.06 11.69
N PHE A 47 15.53 20.82 11.77
CA PHE A 47 14.54 21.26 10.79
C PHE A 47 14.53 22.80 10.63
N ALA A 48 14.72 23.53 11.71
CA ALA A 48 14.73 25.00 11.73
C ALA A 48 16.10 25.62 11.44
N THR A 49 17.21 24.86 11.55
CA THR A 49 18.58 25.38 11.45
C THR A 49 18.98 25.61 9.98
N THR A 50 19.27 26.86 9.61
CA THR A 50 19.54 27.26 8.23
C THR A 50 20.85 26.71 7.66
N GLU A 51 21.84 26.49 8.53
CA GLU A 51 23.19 26.01 8.14
C GLU A 51 23.21 24.48 7.90
N LYS A 52 22.15 23.77 8.26
CA LYS A 52 22.06 22.32 8.13
C LYS A 52 20.87 21.88 7.28
N GLY A 53 19.70 21.69 7.85
CA GLY A 53 18.54 21.19 7.12
C GLY A 53 17.81 22.25 6.30
N ALA A 54 17.73 23.46 6.84
CA ALA A 54 17.01 24.60 6.27
C ALA A 54 15.55 24.31 5.86
N CYS A 55 14.94 23.22 6.40
CA CYS A 55 13.62 22.75 5.97
C CYS A 55 12.54 23.83 6.21
N ALA A 56 12.62 24.54 7.35
CA ALA A 56 11.70 25.61 7.71
C ALA A 56 11.76 26.83 6.77
N ALA A 57 12.80 26.96 5.93
CA ALA A 57 12.87 28.01 4.92
C ALA A 57 11.83 27.83 3.81
N CYS A 58 11.46 26.58 3.52
CA CYS A 58 10.50 26.24 2.48
C CYS A 58 9.17 25.70 3.02
N HIS A 59 9.18 25.03 4.16
CA HIS A 59 8.02 24.35 4.73
C HIS A 59 7.45 25.07 5.95
N THR A 60 6.12 25.08 6.04
CA THR A 60 5.44 25.48 7.26
C THR A 60 5.11 24.25 8.12
N VAL A 61 5.09 24.47 9.44
CA VAL A 61 4.46 23.58 10.42
C VAL A 61 3.55 24.47 11.26
N ASP A 62 2.28 24.17 11.33
CA ASP A 62 1.24 25.00 12.02
C ASP A 62 1.24 26.47 11.53
N GLY A 63 1.43 26.68 10.24
CA GLY A 63 1.47 28.01 9.62
C GLY A 63 2.74 28.81 9.89
N ARG A 64 3.76 28.27 10.58
CA ARG A 64 5.05 28.90 10.84
C ARG A 64 6.11 28.32 9.91
N GLY A 65 6.82 29.17 9.18
CA GLY A 65 7.89 28.78 8.24
C GLY A 65 7.66 29.32 6.85
N GLY A 66 8.47 28.81 5.89
CA GLY A 66 8.39 29.17 4.47
C GLY A 66 7.17 28.58 3.77
N LYS A 67 6.78 29.14 2.64
CA LYS A 67 5.59 28.73 1.86
C LYS A 67 5.92 28.21 0.47
N ALA A 68 7.20 27.92 0.19
CA ALA A 68 7.61 27.37 -1.09
C ALA A 68 7.20 25.88 -1.20
N GLY A 69 7.41 25.13 -0.14
CA GLY A 69 6.95 23.72 0.01
C GLY A 69 5.57 23.61 0.63
N PRO A 70 5.04 22.36 0.73
CA PRO A 70 3.79 22.08 1.45
C PRO A 70 3.89 22.37 2.95
N ASP A 71 2.75 22.62 3.57
CA ASP A 71 2.63 22.56 5.03
C ASP A 71 2.81 21.10 5.49
N LEU A 72 3.62 20.90 6.50
CA LEU A 72 3.93 19.58 7.03
C LEU A 72 3.09 19.25 8.27
N PHE A 73 2.04 20.04 8.54
CA PHE A 73 1.04 19.69 9.54
C PHE A 73 0.50 18.28 9.27
N ALA A 74 0.52 17.42 10.27
CA ALA A 74 0.06 16.04 10.18
C ALA A 74 0.74 15.17 9.09
N ILE A 75 1.96 15.51 8.68
CA ILE A 75 2.68 14.74 7.64
C ILE A 75 2.98 13.31 8.11
N GLY A 76 3.17 13.10 9.43
CA GLY A 76 3.37 11.80 10.03
C GLY A 76 2.13 10.91 10.09
N ASP A 77 0.93 11.47 9.88
CA ASP A 77 -0.30 10.70 9.68
C ASP A 77 -0.50 10.34 8.21
N LYS A 78 0.04 11.16 7.29
CA LYS A 78 -0.12 10.99 5.85
C LYS A 78 0.83 9.94 5.28
N PHE A 79 2.05 9.87 5.78
CA PHE A 79 3.11 9.03 5.22
C PHE A 79 3.88 8.26 6.30
N PRO A 80 4.13 6.96 6.08
CA PRO A 80 4.98 6.17 6.95
C PRO A 80 6.43 6.65 6.90
N ARG A 81 7.18 6.36 7.95
CA ARG A 81 8.60 6.75 8.12
C ARG A 81 9.44 6.56 6.87
N ARG A 82 9.30 5.42 6.19
CA ARG A 82 10.08 5.10 5.00
C ARG A 82 9.84 6.09 3.86
N GLU A 83 8.59 6.45 3.62
CA GLU A 83 8.24 7.42 2.58
C GLU A 83 8.73 8.82 2.91
N LEU A 84 8.71 9.21 4.19
CA LEU A 84 9.29 10.47 4.65
C LEU A 84 10.80 10.52 4.45
N ILE A 85 11.51 9.40 4.69
CA ILE A 85 12.94 9.26 4.39
C ILE A 85 13.19 9.48 2.89
N GLU A 86 12.45 8.77 2.03
CA GLU A 86 12.61 8.90 0.57
C GLU A 86 12.27 10.31 0.08
N ALA A 87 11.24 10.94 0.62
CA ALA A 87 10.86 12.30 0.23
C ALA A 87 11.96 13.35 0.54
N VAL A 88 12.76 13.13 1.58
CA VAL A 88 13.88 14.00 1.91
C VAL A 88 15.13 13.67 1.09
N LEU A 89 15.40 12.38 0.84
CA LEU A 89 16.59 11.92 0.10
C LEU A 89 16.44 12.13 -1.41
N GLU A 90 15.26 11.84 -1.96
CA GLU A 90 14.95 11.87 -3.39
C GLU A 90 13.66 12.68 -3.67
N PRO A 91 13.67 14.00 -3.42
CA PRO A 91 12.48 14.83 -3.39
C PRO A 91 11.74 14.95 -4.73
N SER A 92 12.34 14.54 -5.82
CA SER A 92 11.71 14.48 -7.15
C SER A 92 11.15 13.09 -7.49
N ALA A 93 11.38 12.07 -6.68
CA ALA A 93 10.82 10.74 -6.90
C ALA A 93 9.30 10.74 -6.73
N THR A 94 8.81 11.43 -5.68
CA THR A 94 7.37 11.64 -5.46
C THR A 94 7.14 13.07 -5.02
N ILE A 95 6.43 13.85 -5.82
CA ILE A 95 6.15 15.26 -5.55
C ILE A 95 4.71 15.40 -5.09
N ALA A 96 4.50 16.11 -3.98
CA ALA A 96 3.16 16.43 -3.52
C ALA A 96 2.36 17.18 -4.60
N VAL A 97 1.10 16.82 -4.76
CA VAL A 97 0.19 17.43 -5.74
C VAL A 97 0.17 18.94 -5.58
N GLY A 98 0.38 19.69 -6.67
CA GLY A 98 0.43 21.16 -6.68
C GLY A 98 1.76 21.77 -6.29
N TYR A 99 2.82 20.97 -6.11
CA TYR A 99 4.18 21.44 -5.84
C TYR A 99 5.18 21.09 -6.96
N ASP A 100 4.69 20.65 -8.10
CA ASP A 100 5.49 20.48 -9.30
C ASP A 100 6.05 21.82 -9.78
N ALA A 101 7.32 21.83 -10.16
CA ALA A 101 7.91 23.04 -10.71
C ALA A 101 7.34 23.35 -12.11
N THR A 102 7.11 24.61 -12.35
CA THR A 102 6.61 25.13 -13.64
C THR A 102 7.62 26.09 -14.24
N ILE A 103 7.86 25.93 -15.54
CA ILE A 103 8.57 26.92 -16.35
C ILE A 103 7.54 27.79 -17.07
N VAL A 104 7.72 29.10 -16.94
CA VAL A 104 6.95 30.11 -17.69
C VAL A 104 7.91 30.87 -18.59
N GLU A 105 7.69 30.81 -19.89
CA GLU A 105 8.45 31.55 -20.92
C GLU A 105 7.61 32.73 -21.38
N THR A 106 8.25 33.91 -21.55
CA THR A 106 7.56 35.10 -22.02
C THR A 106 7.85 35.35 -23.49
N THR A 107 7.02 36.22 -24.12
CA THR A 107 7.23 36.70 -25.50
C THR A 107 8.51 37.51 -25.66
N SER A 108 9.08 38.04 -24.55
CA SER A 108 10.40 38.72 -24.52
C SER A 108 11.55 37.72 -24.42
N GLY A 109 11.30 36.42 -24.27
CA GLY A 109 12.34 35.39 -24.12
C GLY A 109 12.83 35.20 -22.69
N GLU A 110 12.24 35.87 -21.71
CA GLU A 110 12.55 35.61 -20.29
C GLU A 110 11.95 34.28 -19.84
N THR A 111 12.65 33.58 -18.97
CA THR A 111 12.22 32.30 -18.42
C THR A 111 12.15 32.37 -16.90
N PHE A 112 11.01 32.03 -16.34
CA PHE A 112 10.77 31.97 -14.90
C PHE A 112 10.55 30.51 -14.49
N TYR A 113 11.04 30.15 -13.30
CA TYR A 113 10.97 28.79 -12.76
C TYR A 113 10.50 28.82 -11.31
N GLY A 114 9.48 28.05 -10.99
CA GLY A 114 8.94 28.01 -9.64
C GLY A 114 7.64 27.18 -9.53
N VAL A 115 7.11 27.09 -8.32
CA VAL A 115 5.75 26.54 -8.08
C VAL A 115 4.72 27.64 -8.26
N ILE A 116 3.63 27.35 -8.99
CA ILE A 116 2.52 28.30 -9.14
C ILE A 116 1.83 28.48 -7.78
N LYS A 117 1.81 29.71 -7.28
CA LYS A 117 1.13 30.08 -6.02
C LYS A 117 -0.16 30.87 -6.26
N GLN A 118 -0.28 31.47 -7.41
CA GLN A 118 -1.48 32.17 -7.86
C GLN A 118 -1.46 32.27 -9.38
N ALA A 119 -2.61 32.11 -10.02
CA ALA A 119 -2.77 32.37 -11.44
C ALA A 119 -4.19 32.91 -11.70
N ASP A 120 -4.27 34.00 -12.37
CA ASP A 120 -5.54 34.63 -12.77
C ASP A 120 -5.45 35.20 -14.21
N ALA A 121 -6.50 35.82 -14.71
CA ALA A 121 -6.51 36.39 -16.06
C ALA A 121 -5.44 37.47 -16.27
N ALA A 122 -4.92 38.08 -15.21
CA ALA A 122 -3.96 39.14 -15.28
C ALA A 122 -2.52 38.67 -15.17
N ALA A 123 -2.23 37.64 -14.35
CA ALA A 123 -0.86 37.21 -14.15
C ALA A 123 -0.76 35.79 -13.51
N VAL A 124 0.38 35.14 -13.73
CA VAL A 124 0.81 33.95 -13.00
C VAL A 124 1.87 34.37 -11.97
N THR A 125 1.69 33.98 -10.72
CA THR A 125 2.67 34.21 -9.65
C THR A 125 3.39 32.91 -9.34
N LEU A 126 4.67 32.85 -9.60
CA LEU A 126 5.57 31.74 -9.26
C LEU A 126 6.28 32.02 -7.95
N MET A 127 6.55 30.99 -7.17
CA MET A 127 7.44 31.03 -6.03
C MET A 127 8.66 30.16 -6.31
N GLY A 128 9.84 30.78 -6.31
CA GLY A 128 11.11 30.11 -6.47
C GLY A 128 11.54 29.34 -5.21
N ALA A 129 12.59 28.55 -5.36
CA ALA A 129 13.21 27.84 -4.23
C ALA A 129 13.77 28.77 -3.13
N ASP A 130 14.06 30.03 -3.48
CA ASP A 130 14.47 31.07 -2.54
C ASP A 130 13.31 31.74 -1.77
N GLY A 131 12.08 31.22 -1.97
CA GLY A 131 10.86 31.75 -1.34
C GLY A 131 10.37 33.07 -1.94
N LYS A 132 11.04 33.62 -2.95
CA LYS A 132 10.59 34.85 -3.60
C LYS A 132 9.49 34.61 -4.61
N LYS A 133 8.53 35.52 -4.65
CA LYS A 133 7.45 35.51 -5.61
C LYS A 133 7.79 36.37 -6.82
N VAL A 134 7.60 35.79 -8.00
CA VAL A 134 7.69 36.50 -9.26
C VAL A 134 6.31 36.49 -9.93
N ARG A 135 5.81 37.65 -10.29
CA ARG A 135 4.53 37.85 -10.97
C ARG A 135 4.75 38.11 -12.46
N VAL A 136 4.29 37.17 -13.30
CA VAL A 136 4.42 37.24 -14.77
C VAL A 136 3.05 37.56 -15.35
N PRO A 137 2.90 38.69 -16.07
CA PRO A 137 1.61 39.02 -16.69
C PRO A 137 1.18 37.96 -17.72
N THR A 138 -0.06 37.48 -17.63
CA THR A 138 -0.57 36.42 -18.51
C THR A 138 -0.44 36.80 -19.99
N ALA A 139 -0.67 38.04 -20.33
CA ALA A 139 -0.54 38.54 -21.70
C ALA A 139 0.89 38.46 -22.29
N THR A 140 1.90 38.29 -21.44
CA THR A 140 3.31 38.16 -21.90
C THR A 140 3.75 36.72 -21.96
N ILE A 141 2.94 35.75 -21.52
CA ILE A 141 3.33 34.34 -21.48
C ILE A 141 3.21 33.72 -22.88
N SER A 142 4.32 33.23 -23.39
CA SER A 142 4.38 32.49 -24.66
C SER A 142 4.26 30.98 -24.46
N ALA A 143 4.73 30.45 -23.33
CA ALA A 143 4.59 29.04 -22.97
C ALA A 143 4.59 28.84 -21.45
N GLN A 144 3.83 27.85 -20.99
CA GLN A 144 3.80 27.39 -19.61
C GLN A 144 3.91 25.87 -19.61
N ARG A 145 4.94 25.31 -18.93
CA ARG A 145 5.20 23.88 -18.92
C ARG A 145 5.52 23.40 -17.50
N GLY A 146 4.74 22.43 -17.01
CA GLY A 146 5.09 21.70 -15.80
C GLY A 146 6.34 20.82 -16.00
N ARG A 147 7.19 20.73 -14.99
CA ARG A 147 8.30 19.77 -14.96
C ARG A 147 8.16 18.82 -13.79
N PRO A 148 8.43 17.52 -13.98
CA PRO A 148 8.36 16.53 -12.90
C PRO A 148 9.60 16.61 -12.00
N VAL A 149 9.91 17.80 -11.49
CA VAL A 149 11.06 18.07 -10.61
C VAL A 149 10.57 18.90 -9.43
N SER A 150 10.96 18.50 -8.22
CA SER A 150 10.66 19.24 -7.00
C SER A 150 11.50 20.51 -6.90
N LEU A 151 10.95 21.58 -6.33
CA LEU A 151 11.75 22.74 -5.89
C LEU A 151 12.59 22.43 -4.66
N MET A 152 12.25 21.37 -3.88
CA MET A 152 13.08 20.90 -2.79
C MET A 152 14.43 20.41 -3.37
N PRO A 153 15.57 21.02 -3.00
CA PRO A 153 16.85 20.63 -3.56
C PRO A 153 17.22 19.21 -3.18
N ALA A 154 17.72 18.43 -4.12
CA ALA A 154 18.41 17.18 -3.80
C ALA A 154 19.68 17.45 -3.00
N GLY A 155 20.03 16.54 -2.11
CA GLY A 155 21.30 16.63 -1.36
C GLY A 155 21.23 17.40 -0.04
N LEU A 156 20.10 17.89 0.41
CA LEU A 156 19.94 18.55 1.72
C LEU A 156 20.43 17.68 2.89
N HIS A 157 20.30 16.38 2.79
CA HIS A 157 20.78 15.40 3.77
C HIS A 157 22.30 15.47 3.99
N ALA A 158 23.08 15.88 2.98
CA ALA A 158 24.54 15.91 3.05
C ALA A 158 25.10 16.90 4.09
N ALA A 159 24.31 17.90 4.48
CA ALA A 159 24.64 18.82 5.56
C ALA A 159 24.39 18.26 6.97
N LEU A 160 23.77 17.08 7.07
CA LEU A 160 23.40 16.41 8.30
C LEU A 160 24.24 15.14 8.49
N SER A 161 24.64 14.84 9.71
CA SER A 161 25.12 13.51 10.05
C SER A 161 23.97 12.48 9.96
N LEU A 162 24.29 11.20 9.94
CA LEU A 162 23.25 10.13 9.93
C LEU A 162 22.29 10.25 11.12
N ALA A 163 22.80 10.60 12.30
CA ALA A 163 22.00 10.79 13.50
C ALA A 163 21.09 12.04 13.39
N GLU A 164 21.62 13.17 12.95
CA GLU A 164 20.84 14.41 12.77
C GLU A 164 19.76 14.25 11.69
N PHE A 165 20.06 13.55 10.60
CA PHE A 165 19.06 13.21 9.58
C PHE A 165 17.95 12.34 10.18
N THR A 166 18.30 11.36 10.98
CA THR A 166 17.34 10.49 11.66
C THR A 166 16.46 11.25 12.65
N ASP A 167 17.06 12.22 13.39
CA ASP A 167 16.31 13.11 14.25
C ASP A 167 15.28 13.95 13.46
N VAL A 168 15.67 14.49 12.29
CA VAL A 168 14.72 15.21 11.40
C VAL A 168 13.60 14.30 10.95
N VAL A 169 13.90 13.08 10.54
CA VAL A 169 12.87 12.09 10.16
C VAL A 169 11.93 11.81 11.34
N GLU A 170 12.48 11.63 12.54
CA GLU A 170 11.66 11.42 13.75
C GLU A 170 10.74 12.60 14.04
N TYR A 171 11.23 13.82 13.86
CA TYR A 171 10.39 15.01 13.97
C TYR A 171 9.25 15.00 12.96
N LEU A 172 9.52 14.68 11.69
CA LEU A 172 8.48 14.57 10.65
C LEU A 172 7.44 13.49 10.99
N VAL A 173 7.87 12.33 11.46
CA VAL A 173 6.99 11.23 11.94
C VAL A 173 6.13 11.68 13.11
N SER A 174 6.67 12.53 14.01
CA SER A 174 5.95 13.04 15.18
C SER A 174 4.91 14.12 14.85
N LEU A 175 4.95 14.70 13.65
CA LEU A 175 3.99 15.70 13.18
C LEU A 175 2.66 15.02 12.82
N LYS A 176 1.91 14.66 13.84
CA LYS A 176 0.58 14.06 13.73
C LYS A 176 -0.48 15.10 14.03
N GLN A 177 -1.65 14.91 13.44
CA GLN A 177 -2.80 15.76 13.76
C GLN A 177 -3.16 15.56 15.24
N PRO A 178 -3.08 16.59 16.09
CA PRO A 178 -3.48 16.44 17.48
C PRO A 178 -4.95 16.01 17.55
N GLU A 179 -5.29 15.05 18.39
CA GLU A 179 -6.69 14.63 18.58
C GLU A 179 -7.60 15.79 18.99
N THR A 180 -7.05 16.76 19.71
CA THR A 180 -7.73 17.98 20.14
C THR A 180 -7.80 19.07 19.06
N SER A 181 -7.13 18.93 17.91
CA SER A 181 -7.10 19.94 16.84
C SER A 181 -8.41 20.03 16.06
N LEU A 182 -9.21 18.97 16.09
CA LEU A 182 -10.55 18.93 15.54
C LEU A 182 -11.54 18.67 16.67
N ARG A 183 -12.55 19.51 16.77
CA ARG A 183 -13.63 19.30 17.73
C ARG A 183 -14.40 18.03 17.35
N SER A 184 -14.80 17.27 18.33
CA SER A 184 -15.74 16.17 18.14
C SER A 184 -17.03 16.73 17.55
N HIS A 185 -17.50 16.15 16.45
CA HIS A 185 -18.72 16.56 15.79
C HIS A 185 -19.56 15.32 15.44
N GLN A 186 -20.88 15.44 15.52
CA GLN A 186 -21.77 14.32 15.20
C GLN A 186 -21.51 13.75 13.79
N GLY A 187 -21.20 14.60 12.81
CA GLY A 187 -20.85 14.18 11.45
C GLY A 187 -19.40 13.71 11.26
N MET A 188 -18.57 13.73 12.32
CA MET A 188 -17.18 13.29 12.26
C MET A 188 -16.86 12.47 13.52
N PRO A 189 -17.15 11.16 13.50
CA PRO A 189 -16.91 10.31 14.67
C PRO A 189 -15.42 10.20 14.97
N ASP A 190 -15.06 10.23 16.24
CA ASP A 190 -13.68 10.05 16.68
C ASP A 190 -13.16 8.66 16.33
N VAL A 191 -14.01 7.65 16.44
CA VAL A 191 -13.72 6.27 16.04
C VAL A 191 -14.77 5.82 15.03
N ILE A 192 -14.31 5.35 13.86
CA ILE A 192 -15.18 4.70 12.86
C ILE A 192 -15.02 3.20 13.09
N ALA A 193 -16.05 2.57 13.65
CA ALA A 193 -16.03 1.14 13.93
C ALA A 193 -16.07 0.31 12.64
N GLU A 194 -15.37 -0.80 12.63
CA GLU A 194 -15.45 -1.81 11.57
C GLU A 194 -16.67 -2.71 11.80
N LEU A 195 -17.15 -3.35 10.73
CA LEU A 195 -18.16 -4.39 10.85
C LEU A 195 -17.53 -5.67 11.40
N ALA A 196 -18.23 -6.37 12.25
CA ALA A 196 -17.83 -7.69 12.72
C ALA A 196 -17.65 -8.70 11.56
N GLN A 197 -18.46 -8.55 10.52
CA GLN A 197 -18.37 -9.31 9.26
C GLN A 197 -18.37 -8.29 8.11
N PRO A 198 -17.22 -8.06 7.47
CA PRO A 198 -17.11 -7.11 6.37
C PRO A 198 -17.83 -7.64 5.11
N VAL A 199 -18.19 -6.73 4.21
CA VAL A 199 -18.70 -7.09 2.89
C VAL A 199 -17.66 -7.84 2.07
N THR A 200 -18.11 -8.77 1.22
CA THR A 200 -17.22 -9.50 0.33
C THR A 200 -17.10 -8.80 -1.01
N LEU A 201 -15.88 -8.64 -1.50
CA LEU A 201 -15.58 -8.12 -2.83
C LEU A 201 -15.28 -9.28 -3.78
N ARG A 202 -16.19 -9.54 -4.72
CA ARG A 202 -16.03 -10.59 -5.72
C ARG A 202 -15.49 -9.99 -7.03
N PRO A 203 -14.35 -10.48 -7.57
CA PRO A 203 -13.91 -10.07 -8.89
C PRO A 203 -15.04 -10.26 -9.91
N LEU A 204 -15.32 -9.24 -10.71
CA LEU A 204 -16.36 -9.30 -11.73
C LEU A 204 -15.98 -10.24 -12.88
N PHE A 205 -14.69 -10.37 -13.17
CA PHE A 205 -14.13 -11.19 -14.24
C PHE A 205 -12.78 -11.78 -13.80
N ASP A 206 -12.31 -12.78 -14.54
CA ASP A 206 -11.04 -13.45 -14.28
C ASP A 206 -9.84 -12.51 -14.41
N GLU A 207 -8.79 -12.78 -13.63
CA GLU A 207 -7.52 -12.03 -13.65
C GLU A 207 -6.91 -11.92 -15.07
N ALA A 208 -7.12 -12.92 -15.93
CA ALA A 208 -6.67 -12.91 -17.32
C ALA A 208 -7.27 -11.76 -18.16
N LEU A 209 -8.40 -11.21 -17.74
CA LEU A 209 -9.04 -10.06 -18.38
C LEU A 209 -8.67 -8.72 -17.73
N ARG A 210 -7.80 -8.70 -16.72
CA ARG A 210 -7.32 -7.47 -16.08
C ARG A 210 -6.98 -6.41 -17.12
N PHE A 211 -7.36 -5.17 -16.86
CA PHE A 211 -6.98 -4.08 -17.74
C PHE A 211 -5.52 -3.69 -17.51
N PRO A 212 -4.78 -3.40 -18.61
CA PRO A 212 -3.39 -3.00 -18.47
C PRO A 212 -3.28 -1.66 -17.72
N VAL A 213 -2.35 -1.59 -16.78
CA VAL A 213 -2.03 -0.38 -16.05
C VAL A 213 -0.55 -0.06 -16.19
N THR A 214 -0.19 1.21 -16.23
CA THR A 214 1.21 1.62 -16.18
C THR A 214 1.64 1.73 -14.73
N VAL A 215 2.54 0.85 -14.31
CA VAL A 215 3.16 0.92 -12.97
C VAL A 215 4.37 1.85 -13.04
N VAL A 216 4.44 2.80 -12.12
CA VAL A 216 5.62 3.67 -11.96
C VAL A 216 6.83 2.82 -11.57
N ARG A 217 7.79 2.66 -12.49
CA ARG A 217 9.05 1.92 -12.24
C ARG A 217 10.27 2.82 -12.20
N LYS A 218 10.16 4.05 -12.72
CA LYS A 218 11.24 5.04 -12.80
C LYS A 218 10.72 6.43 -12.46
N PRO A 219 11.56 7.33 -11.95
CA PRO A 219 11.20 8.74 -11.84
C PRO A 219 10.75 9.28 -13.21
N GLY A 220 9.52 9.79 -13.29
CA GLY A 220 8.93 10.30 -14.53
C GLY A 220 7.86 9.40 -15.16
N ASP A 221 7.77 8.13 -14.81
CA ASP A 221 6.65 7.29 -15.21
C ASP A 221 5.33 7.84 -14.66
N VAL A 222 4.30 7.79 -15.47
CA VAL A 222 2.93 8.17 -15.07
C VAL A 222 2.15 6.89 -14.78
N ARG A 223 1.68 6.73 -13.55
CA ARG A 223 0.76 5.66 -13.20
C ARG A 223 -0.59 5.98 -13.83
N THR A 224 -1.12 5.06 -14.62
CA THR A 224 -2.46 5.19 -15.24
C THR A 224 -3.25 3.92 -15.02
N GLY A 225 -4.54 4.06 -14.80
CA GLY A 225 -5.42 2.93 -14.50
C GLY A 225 -6.85 3.18 -14.93
N LEU A 226 -7.77 2.39 -14.38
CA LEU A 226 -9.20 2.57 -14.62
C LEU A 226 -9.71 3.79 -13.87
N THR A 227 -10.66 4.49 -14.48
CA THR A 227 -11.25 5.71 -13.91
C THR A 227 -12.76 5.65 -13.79
N TRP A 228 -13.43 4.87 -14.61
CA TRP A 228 -14.89 4.82 -14.61
C TRP A 228 -15.41 3.46 -15.09
N PHE A 229 -16.56 3.06 -14.59
CA PHE A 229 -17.31 1.87 -14.97
C PHE A 229 -18.79 2.18 -14.93
N GLY A 230 -19.57 1.59 -15.84
CA GLY A 230 -21.02 1.74 -15.82
C GLY A 230 -21.73 0.78 -16.76
N GLN A 231 -22.94 0.35 -16.39
CA GLN A 231 -23.79 -0.48 -17.22
C GLN A 231 -24.26 0.30 -18.44
N VAL A 232 -24.27 -0.34 -19.60
CA VAL A 232 -24.90 0.21 -20.80
C VAL A 232 -26.43 0.17 -20.60
N PRO A 233 -27.15 1.31 -20.66
CA PRO A 233 -28.57 1.39 -20.32
C PRO A 233 -29.43 0.35 -21.03
N GLY A 234 -30.26 -0.37 -20.27
CA GLY A 234 -31.14 -1.43 -20.74
C GLY A 234 -30.42 -2.65 -21.31
N SER A 235 -29.18 -2.89 -21.00
CA SER A 235 -28.35 -4.03 -21.47
C SER A 235 -27.79 -4.78 -20.25
N GLU A 236 -28.47 -5.83 -19.84
CA GLU A 236 -28.01 -6.67 -18.73
C GLU A 236 -26.64 -7.32 -19.06
N GLY A 237 -25.70 -7.25 -18.11
CA GLY A 237 -24.37 -7.85 -18.26
C GLY A 237 -23.46 -7.15 -19.28
N VAL A 238 -23.82 -5.96 -19.75
CA VAL A 238 -23.00 -5.17 -20.67
C VAL A 238 -22.59 -3.87 -19.99
N PHE A 239 -21.29 -3.62 -19.94
CA PHE A 239 -20.72 -2.46 -19.26
C PHE A 239 -19.71 -1.74 -20.16
N LEU A 240 -19.50 -0.46 -19.91
CA LEU A 240 -18.33 0.26 -20.41
C LEU A 240 -17.34 0.52 -19.25
N VAL A 241 -16.07 0.49 -19.60
CA VAL A 241 -14.93 0.71 -18.70
C VAL A 241 -14.06 1.79 -19.30
N ALA A 242 -13.80 2.87 -18.59
CA ALA A 242 -12.89 3.92 -19.04
C ALA A 242 -11.50 3.74 -18.42
N HIS A 243 -10.49 3.81 -19.29
CA HIS A 243 -9.09 3.92 -18.90
C HIS A 243 -8.65 5.38 -18.97
N GLN A 244 -7.84 5.82 -18.01
CA GLN A 244 -7.39 7.21 -17.85
C GLN A 244 -6.75 7.79 -19.13
N LEU A 245 -6.08 6.96 -19.93
CA LEU A 245 -5.44 7.38 -21.18
C LEU A 245 -6.42 7.66 -22.34
N GLY A 246 -7.72 7.50 -22.15
CA GLY A 246 -8.71 7.82 -23.17
C GLY A 246 -9.33 6.61 -23.89
N GLN A 247 -9.00 5.41 -23.50
CA GLN A 247 -9.62 4.21 -24.06
C GLN A 247 -10.91 3.90 -23.32
N LEU A 248 -11.95 3.57 -24.08
CA LEU A 248 -13.24 3.11 -23.57
C LEU A 248 -13.46 1.67 -24.05
N TRP A 249 -13.62 0.75 -23.11
CA TRP A 249 -13.74 -0.67 -23.36
C TRP A 249 -15.16 -1.13 -23.07
N ARG A 250 -15.66 -2.06 -23.88
CA ARG A 250 -16.91 -2.76 -23.68
C ARG A 250 -16.63 -4.11 -23.04
N LEU A 251 -17.28 -4.39 -21.91
CA LEU A 251 -17.21 -5.64 -21.18
C LEU A 251 -18.59 -6.31 -21.25
N GLU A 252 -18.68 -7.48 -21.85
CA GLU A 252 -19.94 -8.20 -22.08
C GLU A 252 -19.91 -9.57 -21.41
N LYS A 253 -20.92 -9.86 -20.59
CA LYS A 253 -21.11 -11.17 -19.98
C LYS A 253 -21.64 -12.15 -21.02
N THR A 254 -21.00 -13.31 -21.14
CA THR A 254 -21.40 -14.41 -22.03
C THR A 254 -21.56 -15.69 -21.20
N ASP A 255 -22.00 -16.76 -21.82
CA ASP A 255 -22.11 -18.09 -21.16
C ASP A 255 -20.74 -18.64 -20.71
N ARG A 256 -19.63 -18.10 -21.28
CA ARG A 256 -18.25 -18.51 -20.97
C ARG A 256 -17.49 -17.51 -20.10
N GLY A 257 -18.18 -16.58 -19.44
CA GLY A 257 -17.59 -15.49 -18.70
C GLY A 257 -17.63 -14.17 -19.44
N PHE A 258 -16.84 -13.20 -19.02
CA PHE A 258 -16.80 -11.88 -19.66
C PHE A 258 -15.87 -11.84 -20.88
N VAL A 259 -16.23 -11.02 -21.86
CA VAL A 259 -15.41 -10.70 -23.02
C VAL A 259 -15.18 -9.20 -23.06
N LYS A 260 -13.94 -8.81 -23.32
CA LYS A 260 -13.48 -7.42 -23.39
C LYS A 260 -13.20 -7.03 -24.84
N THR A 261 -13.84 -5.97 -25.35
CA THR A 261 -13.60 -5.39 -26.67
C THR A 261 -13.40 -3.89 -26.57
N LEU A 262 -12.63 -3.30 -27.48
CA LEU A 262 -12.48 -1.84 -27.55
C LEU A 262 -13.78 -1.22 -28.05
N PHE A 263 -14.36 -0.28 -27.28
CA PHE A 263 -15.52 0.47 -27.68
C PHE A 263 -15.13 1.72 -28.48
N GLY A 264 -14.12 2.44 -28.02
CA GLY A 264 -13.55 3.61 -28.71
C GLY A 264 -12.20 4.00 -28.10
N ASP A 265 -11.32 4.61 -28.94
CA ASP A 265 -10.03 5.15 -28.50
C ASP A 265 -9.98 6.65 -28.77
N PHE A 266 -9.96 7.42 -27.69
CA PHE A 266 -9.93 8.89 -27.65
C PHE A 266 -8.57 9.42 -27.19
N SER A 267 -7.57 8.56 -27.07
CA SER A 267 -6.26 8.89 -26.49
C SER A 267 -5.55 10.05 -27.19
N ALA A 268 -5.76 10.21 -28.50
CA ALA A 268 -5.18 11.31 -29.28
C ALA A 268 -5.66 12.71 -28.82
N GLY A 269 -6.86 12.79 -28.23
CA GLY A 269 -7.45 14.04 -27.72
C GLY A 269 -7.39 14.21 -26.21
N VAL A 270 -6.94 13.18 -25.49
CA VAL A 270 -6.90 13.15 -24.01
C VAL A 270 -5.52 13.51 -23.51
N PHE A 271 -5.46 14.54 -22.70
CA PHE A 271 -4.25 14.88 -21.97
C PHE A 271 -4.23 14.12 -20.65
N SER A 272 -3.27 13.24 -20.48
CA SER A 272 -3.02 12.50 -19.24
C SER A 272 -1.53 12.51 -18.96
N GLN A 273 -1.17 13.17 -17.85
CA GLN A 273 0.19 13.18 -17.30
C GLN A 273 0.10 12.86 -15.80
N ARG A 274 0.99 13.39 -14.98
CA ARG A 274 0.93 13.20 -13.52
C ARG A 274 -0.36 13.80 -12.93
N GLY A 275 -0.94 13.11 -11.95
CA GLY A 275 -2.11 13.57 -11.21
C GLY A 275 -3.45 13.05 -11.74
N PRO A 276 -4.57 13.55 -11.17
CA PRO A 276 -5.91 13.11 -11.49
C PRO A 276 -6.44 13.77 -12.77
N ASN A 277 -5.79 13.53 -13.90
CA ASN A 277 -6.19 14.02 -15.22
C ASN A 277 -6.25 12.87 -16.23
N GLY A 278 -6.89 13.09 -17.36
CA GLY A 278 -7.17 12.09 -18.38
C GLY A 278 -8.66 11.96 -18.69
N LEU A 279 -9.11 10.80 -19.15
CA LEU A 279 -10.54 10.48 -19.26
C LEU A 279 -11.09 10.10 -17.89
N LEU A 280 -11.91 10.96 -17.29
CA LEU A 280 -12.34 10.81 -15.89
C LEU A 280 -13.84 10.56 -15.72
N GLY A 281 -14.66 10.96 -16.66
CA GLY A 281 -16.11 10.85 -16.56
C GLY A 281 -16.76 10.39 -17.86
N VAL A 282 -17.72 9.48 -17.75
CA VAL A 282 -18.60 9.04 -18.85
C VAL A 282 -20.04 9.11 -18.36
N ALA A 283 -20.94 9.56 -19.20
CA ALA A 283 -22.37 9.55 -18.91
C ALA A 283 -23.17 9.19 -20.17
N PHE A 284 -24.10 8.26 -20.03
CA PHE A 284 -25.08 7.97 -21.08
C PHE A 284 -26.24 8.96 -20.99
N HIS A 285 -26.71 9.42 -22.16
CA HIS A 285 -27.94 10.22 -22.21
C HIS A 285 -29.13 9.41 -21.67
N PRO A 286 -30.11 10.01 -20.97
CA PRO A 286 -31.30 9.29 -20.47
C PRO A 286 -32.06 8.50 -21.54
N LYS A 287 -32.05 9.01 -22.79
CA LYS A 287 -32.59 8.34 -23.97
C LYS A 287 -31.53 7.65 -24.84
N PHE A 288 -30.51 7.09 -24.21
CA PHE A 288 -29.35 6.53 -24.95
C PHE A 288 -29.73 5.48 -25.97
N ARG A 289 -30.67 4.59 -25.65
CA ARG A 289 -31.12 3.57 -26.59
C ARG A 289 -31.82 4.11 -27.84
N GLU A 290 -32.40 5.32 -27.75
CA GLU A 290 -33.05 5.98 -28.87
C GLU A 290 -32.08 6.84 -29.68
N ASN A 291 -31.32 7.67 -28.98
CA ASN A 291 -30.46 8.68 -29.61
C ASN A 291 -28.96 8.30 -29.67
N ARG A 292 -28.55 7.24 -28.97
CA ARG A 292 -27.20 6.67 -28.91
C ARG A 292 -26.13 7.66 -28.41
N LYS A 293 -26.56 8.77 -27.78
CA LYS A 293 -25.66 9.81 -27.28
C LYS A 293 -25.03 9.40 -25.96
N TYR A 294 -23.74 9.67 -25.82
CA TYR A 294 -23.01 9.60 -24.58
C TYR A 294 -22.00 10.73 -24.49
N TYR A 295 -21.52 11.00 -23.27
CA TYR A 295 -20.70 12.17 -22.98
C TYR A 295 -19.41 11.72 -22.31
N LEU A 296 -18.30 12.38 -22.69
CA LEU A 296 -17.01 12.20 -22.04
C LEU A 296 -16.57 13.53 -21.43
N LYS A 297 -16.05 13.45 -20.18
CA LYS A 297 -15.32 14.53 -19.51
C LYS A 297 -13.86 14.11 -19.43
N HIS A 298 -12.98 14.88 -20.03
CA HIS A 298 -11.55 14.62 -20.05
C HIS A 298 -10.73 15.89 -20.05
N GLN A 299 -9.44 15.81 -19.74
CA GLN A 299 -8.51 16.90 -19.94
C GLN A 299 -7.97 16.87 -21.38
N ALA A 300 -7.77 18.07 -21.94
CA ALA A 300 -7.15 18.27 -23.25
C ALA A 300 -6.18 19.45 -23.20
N MET A 301 -5.24 19.50 -24.13
CA MET A 301 -4.38 20.67 -24.34
C MET A 301 -4.90 21.49 -25.53
N GLU A 302 -5.28 22.74 -25.28
CA GLU A 302 -5.76 23.66 -26.30
C GLU A 302 -4.93 24.95 -26.24
N ALA A 303 -4.33 25.33 -27.35
CA ALA A 303 -3.44 26.51 -27.45
C ALA A 303 -2.39 26.61 -26.32
N GLY A 304 -1.85 25.46 -25.88
CA GLY A 304 -0.85 25.41 -24.82
C GLY A 304 -1.40 25.46 -23.38
N GLN A 305 -2.72 25.55 -23.22
CA GLN A 305 -3.38 25.53 -21.92
C GLN A 305 -4.17 24.24 -21.72
N MET A 306 -4.11 23.68 -20.53
CA MET A 306 -4.97 22.55 -20.15
C MET A 306 -6.40 23.02 -19.94
N VAL A 307 -7.36 22.30 -20.54
CA VAL A 307 -8.78 22.51 -20.35
C VAL A 307 -9.46 21.23 -19.90
N THR A 308 -10.52 21.35 -19.11
CA THR A 308 -11.49 20.29 -18.91
C THR A 308 -12.50 20.36 -20.04
N ALA A 309 -12.51 19.35 -20.91
CA ALA A 309 -13.39 19.23 -22.05
C ALA A 309 -14.58 18.34 -21.73
N LEU A 310 -15.77 18.79 -22.11
CA LEU A 310 -16.99 17.99 -22.19
C LEU A 310 -17.37 17.82 -23.64
N VAL A 311 -17.50 16.59 -24.10
CA VAL A 311 -17.86 16.25 -25.48
C VAL A 311 -19.04 15.30 -25.53
N GLU A 312 -19.93 15.49 -26.53
CA GLU A 312 -20.98 14.54 -26.89
C GLU A 312 -20.52 13.67 -28.06
N LEU A 313 -20.78 12.39 -27.96
CA LEU A 313 -20.45 11.35 -28.93
C LEU A 313 -21.68 10.50 -29.20
N ARG A 314 -21.60 9.62 -30.20
CA ARG A 314 -22.64 8.63 -30.50
C ARG A 314 -22.06 7.24 -30.56
N ALA A 315 -22.81 6.29 -30.04
CA ALA A 315 -22.52 4.89 -30.25
C ALA A 315 -22.96 4.42 -31.65
N SER A 316 -22.35 3.35 -32.15
CA SER A 316 -22.79 2.63 -33.34
C SER A 316 -24.26 2.17 -33.23
N ALA A 317 -24.89 1.82 -34.34
CA ALA A 317 -26.30 1.42 -34.35
C ALA A 317 -26.58 0.18 -33.50
N ASP A 318 -25.61 -0.72 -33.37
CA ASP A 318 -25.69 -1.94 -32.57
C ASP A 318 -25.21 -1.73 -31.12
N LEU A 319 -24.81 -0.52 -30.73
CA LEU A 319 -24.29 -0.12 -29.42
C LEU A 319 -23.00 -0.88 -29.00
N ARG A 320 -22.24 -1.41 -29.94
CA ARG A 320 -21.04 -2.22 -29.67
C ARG A 320 -19.74 -1.44 -29.73
N ALA A 321 -19.76 -0.27 -30.36
CA ALA A 321 -18.60 0.61 -30.53
C ALA A 321 -19.02 2.07 -30.57
N ASP A 322 -18.06 2.98 -30.53
CA ASP A 322 -18.25 4.37 -30.95
C ASP A 322 -18.63 4.42 -32.45
N SER A 323 -19.46 5.38 -32.86
CA SER A 323 -19.89 5.50 -34.27
C SER A 323 -18.78 6.00 -35.18
N GLY A 324 -17.75 6.61 -34.66
CA GLY A 324 -16.71 7.34 -35.42
C GLY A 324 -17.19 8.70 -35.96
N GLU A 325 -18.42 9.13 -35.63
CA GLU A 325 -18.89 10.49 -35.96
C GLU A 325 -18.06 11.54 -35.20
N PRO A 326 -17.80 12.73 -35.76
CA PRO A 326 -17.09 13.80 -35.07
C PRO A 326 -17.76 14.19 -33.75
N ALA A 327 -16.96 14.25 -32.68
CA ALA A 327 -17.45 14.67 -31.37
C ALA A 327 -17.97 16.10 -31.39
N ARG A 328 -19.12 16.36 -30.76
CA ARG A 328 -19.64 17.70 -30.54
C ARG A 328 -19.07 18.24 -29.23
N ARG A 329 -18.28 19.30 -29.29
CA ARG A 329 -17.80 20.04 -28.14
C ARG A 329 -18.97 20.74 -27.45
N ILE A 330 -19.21 20.41 -26.18
CA ILE A 330 -20.23 21.04 -25.34
C ILE A 330 -19.58 22.19 -24.56
N MET A 331 -18.46 21.94 -23.89
CA MET A 331 -17.82 22.91 -23.00
C MET A 331 -16.30 22.68 -22.96
N ALA A 332 -15.53 23.76 -22.74
CA ALA A 332 -14.12 23.74 -22.41
C ALA A 332 -13.88 24.71 -21.25
N ILE A 333 -13.43 24.24 -20.13
CA ILE A 333 -13.17 25.04 -18.94
C ILE A 333 -11.66 25.08 -18.72
N PRO A 334 -11.01 26.24 -18.81
CA PRO A 334 -9.59 26.38 -18.55
C PRO A 334 -9.23 25.96 -17.11
N ALA A 335 -8.20 25.15 -16.98
CA ALA A 335 -7.63 24.78 -15.69
C ALA A 335 -6.37 25.61 -15.40
N VAL A 336 -6.18 26.00 -14.14
CA VAL A 336 -5.04 26.80 -13.71
C VAL A 336 -3.81 25.92 -13.50
N THR A 337 -4.01 24.74 -12.91
CA THR A 337 -2.99 23.71 -12.75
C THR A 337 -3.51 22.37 -13.24
N GLN A 338 -2.67 21.33 -13.19
CA GLN A 338 -3.06 19.98 -13.58
C GLN A 338 -3.81 19.22 -12.46
N ASN A 339 -4.18 19.90 -11.38
CA ASN A 339 -4.77 19.30 -10.19
C ASN A 339 -6.20 19.80 -10.00
N HIS A 340 -6.96 19.10 -9.17
CA HIS A 340 -8.32 19.45 -8.74
C HIS A 340 -9.25 19.77 -9.93
N THR A 341 -9.31 18.85 -10.91
CA THR A 341 -10.14 19.06 -12.11
C THR A 341 -11.56 18.49 -11.96
N GLY A 342 -11.83 17.83 -10.82
CA GLY A 342 -13.06 17.07 -10.57
C GLY A 342 -13.16 15.83 -11.44
N GLY A 343 -13.83 14.79 -10.99
CA GLY A 343 -13.77 13.48 -11.63
C GLY A 343 -15.01 13.03 -12.41
N CYS A 344 -16.20 13.58 -12.15
CA CYS A 344 -17.45 12.93 -12.52
C CYS A 344 -18.37 13.80 -13.38
N ILE A 345 -19.18 13.12 -14.23
CA ILE A 345 -20.40 13.64 -14.87
C ILE A 345 -21.51 12.59 -14.75
N ALA A 346 -22.73 13.04 -14.54
CA ALA A 346 -23.91 12.16 -14.53
C ALA A 346 -25.17 12.96 -14.88
N PHE A 347 -26.15 12.28 -15.46
CA PHE A 347 -27.50 12.87 -15.58
C PHE A 347 -28.24 12.75 -14.24
N GLY A 348 -28.88 13.87 -13.85
CA GLY A 348 -29.80 13.87 -12.72
C GLY A 348 -31.13 13.23 -13.06
N PRO A 349 -31.97 12.93 -12.03
CA PRO A 349 -33.33 12.45 -12.23
C PRO A 349 -34.23 13.44 -12.97
N ASP A 350 -33.83 14.71 -13.05
CA ASP A 350 -34.47 15.80 -13.78
C ASP A 350 -34.10 15.83 -15.28
N GLY A 351 -33.24 14.91 -15.73
CA GLY A 351 -32.79 14.78 -17.13
C GLY A 351 -31.70 15.75 -17.56
N PHE A 352 -31.18 16.60 -16.69
CA PHE A 352 -30.06 17.49 -16.98
C PHE A 352 -28.72 16.89 -16.64
N LEU A 353 -27.68 17.36 -17.32
CA LEU A 353 -26.30 16.86 -17.08
C LEU A 353 -25.64 17.70 -15.98
N TYR A 354 -25.12 16.99 -14.96
CA TYR A 354 -24.35 17.55 -13.87
C TYR A 354 -22.85 17.28 -14.08
N LEU A 355 -22.01 18.23 -13.71
CA LEU A 355 -20.56 18.15 -13.78
C LEU A 355 -19.93 18.57 -12.46
N ALA A 356 -19.03 17.77 -11.94
CA ALA A 356 -18.17 18.13 -10.83
C ALA A 356 -16.92 18.85 -11.35
N MET A 357 -16.64 20.05 -10.85
CA MET A 357 -15.45 20.83 -11.18
C MET A 357 -14.74 21.24 -9.91
N GLY A 358 -13.48 20.84 -9.76
CA GLY A 358 -12.63 21.29 -8.67
C GLY A 358 -12.12 22.72 -8.84
N ASP A 359 -11.41 23.22 -7.83
CA ASP A 359 -10.87 24.59 -7.81
C ASP A 359 -9.68 24.79 -8.79
N THR A 360 -9.18 23.68 -9.38
CA THR A 360 -8.00 23.58 -10.26
C THR A 360 -6.68 24.06 -9.64
N GLY A 361 -6.65 24.21 -8.30
CA GLY A 361 -5.46 24.67 -7.60
C GLY A 361 -5.09 26.14 -7.88
N PRO A 362 -3.95 26.60 -7.42
CA PRO A 362 -2.99 25.93 -6.54
C PRO A 362 -3.56 25.54 -5.18
N GLN A 363 -2.78 24.77 -4.40
CA GLN A 363 -3.19 24.34 -3.07
C GLN A 363 -3.70 25.50 -2.21
N GLN A 364 -4.75 25.24 -1.38
CA GLN A 364 -5.44 26.19 -0.51
C GLN A 364 -6.33 27.22 -1.25
N ASP A 365 -6.57 27.04 -2.54
CA ASP A 365 -7.36 27.94 -3.41
C ASP A 365 -7.06 29.43 -3.15
N PRO A 366 -5.83 29.91 -3.34
CA PRO A 366 -5.45 31.30 -3.05
C PRO A 366 -6.17 32.29 -3.95
N ASN A 367 -6.69 31.84 -5.09
CA ASN A 367 -7.45 32.67 -6.05
C ASN A 367 -8.92 32.78 -5.66
N GLY A 368 -9.41 31.92 -4.74
CA GLY A 368 -10.79 31.88 -4.32
C GLY A 368 -11.75 31.40 -5.40
N HIS A 369 -11.29 30.48 -6.25
CA HIS A 369 -12.08 29.91 -7.34
C HIS A 369 -13.39 29.30 -6.86
N ALA A 370 -13.30 28.52 -5.75
CA ALA A 370 -14.45 27.84 -5.19
C ALA A 370 -15.55 28.79 -4.71
N GLN A 371 -15.19 29.98 -4.21
CA GLN A 371 -16.15 31.01 -3.72
C GLN A 371 -16.52 32.04 -4.77
N ASN A 372 -15.89 32.06 -5.94
CA ASN A 372 -16.14 33.02 -7.00
C ASN A 372 -17.29 32.56 -7.92
N LEU A 373 -18.45 33.21 -7.86
CA LEU A 373 -19.60 32.89 -8.70
C LEU A 373 -19.37 33.21 -10.19
N GLY A 374 -18.39 34.05 -10.54
CA GLY A 374 -18.07 34.40 -11.92
C GLY A 374 -17.28 33.28 -12.66
N LEU A 375 -16.89 32.19 -11.95
CA LEU A 375 -16.08 31.09 -12.47
C LEU A 375 -16.82 29.77 -12.33
N LEU A 376 -16.51 28.82 -13.21
CA LEU A 376 -17.03 27.45 -13.17
C LEU A 376 -16.21 26.49 -12.30
N LEU A 377 -15.10 26.97 -11.69
CA LEU A 377 -14.15 26.20 -10.90
C LEU A 377 -14.62 26.10 -9.44
N GLY A 378 -14.44 24.92 -8.81
CA GLY A 378 -14.90 24.63 -7.46
C GLY A 378 -16.43 24.56 -7.35
N LYS A 379 -17.08 23.94 -8.32
CA LYS A 379 -18.56 23.99 -8.50
C LYS A 379 -19.13 22.61 -8.87
N MET A 380 -20.39 22.43 -8.50
CA MET A 380 -21.29 21.53 -9.21
C MET A 380 -22.03 22.36 -10.26
N LEU A 381 -21.93 21.95 -11.52
CA LEU A 381 -22.59 22.60 -12.65
C LEU A 381 -23.78 21.75 -13.10
N ARG A 382 -24.82 22.40 -13.65
CA ARG A 382 -26.02 21.76 -14.23
C ARG A 382 -26.41 22.40 -15.52
N ILE A 383 -26.47 21.65 -16.63
CA ILE A 383 -26.73 22.13 -17.99
C ILE A 383 -27.72 21.23 -18.73
N ASP A 384 -28.43 21.83 -19.68
CA ASP A 384 -29.31 21.14 -20.63
C ASP A 384 -28.57 20.92 -21.96
N VAL A 385 -28.21 19.68 -22.25
CA VAL A 385 -27.44 19.29 -23.45
C VAL A 385 -28.32 19.08 -24.69
N ASP A 386 -29.64 18.98 -24.51
CA ASP A 386 -30.61 18.77 -25.59
C ASP A 386 -30.97 20.09 -26.30
N HIS A 387 -30.88 21.21 -25.59
CA HIS A 387 -31.19 22.51 -26.14
C HIS A 387 -29.95 23.41 -26.22
N ARG A 388 -30.05 24.51 -26.89
CA ARG A 388 -29.00 25.53 -27.03
C ARG A 388 -29.53 26.90 -26.72
N GLU A 389 -28.75 27.74 -26.05
CA GLU A 389 -29.15 29.08 -25.65
C GLU A 389 -27.98 30.06 -25.77
N GLY A 390 -28.25 31.29 -26.27
CA GLY A 390 -27.27 32.37 -26.21
C GLY A 390 -25.92 32.13 -26.89
N GLY A 391 -25.86 31.29 -27.95
CA GLY A 391 -24.63 30.92 -28.63
C GLY A 391 -23.85 29.78 -27.94
N LEU A 392 -24.32 29.26 -26.80
CA LEU A 392 -23.76 28.11 -26.13
C LEU A 392 -24.14 26.81 -26.87
N ALA A 393 -23.31 25.77 -26.72
CA ALA A 393 -23.63 24.43 -27.23
C ALA A 393 -24.67 23.68 -26.36
N TYR A 394 -25.15 24.31 -25.29
CA TYR A 394 -26.13 23.80 -24.31
C TYR A 394 -27.08 24.95 -23.90
N ALA A 395 -28.16 24.64 -23.20
CA ALA A 395 -29.00 25.64 -22.54
C ALA A 395 -28.81 25.59 -21.01
N ILE A 396 -29.28 26.66 -20.36
CA ILE A 396 -29.28 26.77 -18.90
C ILE A 396 -30.68 26.39 -18.38
N PRO A 397 -30.83 25.39 -17.51
CA PRO A 397 -32.13 25.08 -16.90
C PRO A 397 -32.73 26.31 -16.20
N ALA A 398 -34.06 26.50 -16.39
CA ALA A 398 -34.73 27.70 -15.94
C ALA A 398 -34.68 27.92 -14.42
N ASP A 399 -34.56 26.84 -13.68
CA ASP A 399 -34.51 26.80 -12.21
C ASP A 399 -33.10 26.75 -11.64
N ASN A 400 -32.04 26.94 -12.44
CA ASN A 400 -30.70 27.07 -11.89
C ASN A 400 -30.62 28.26 -10.93
N PRO A 401 -29.98 28.07 -9.72
CA PRO A 401 -30.10 29.02 -8.60
C PRO A 401 -29.51 30.41 -8.91
N PHE A 402 -28.51 30.48 -9.78
CA PHE A 402 -27.79 31.72 -10.08
C PHE A 402 -28.14 32.28 -11.46
N ARG A 403 -29.16 31.72 -12.13
CA ARG A 403 -29.65 32.27 -13.39
C ARG A 403 -30.24 33.68 -13.16
N GLY A 404 -29.77 34.67 -13.93
CA GLY A 404 -30.18 36.10 -13.80
C GLY A 404 -29.46 36.87 -12.69
N GLN A 405 -28.59 36.27 -11.91
CA GLN A 405 -27.77 36.98 -10.92
C GLN A 405 -26.57 37.63 -11.64
N ALA A 406 -26.47 38.96 -11.52
CA ALA A 406 -25.37 39.70 -12.14
C ALA A 406 -24.00 39.24 -11.61
N GLY A 407 -23.06 38.97 -12.52
CA GLY A 407 -21.70 38.50 -12.19
C GLY A 407 -21.59 37.03 -11.81
N ALA A 408 -22.68 36.29 -11.81
CA ALA A 408 -22.64 34.84 -11.56
C ALA A 408 -22.78 34.05 -12.86
N ARG A 409 -22.12 32.88 -12.90
CA ARG A 409 -22.26 31.91 -14.00
C ARG A 409 -23.58 31.15 -13.80
N PRO A 410 -24.48 31.15 -14.78
CA PRO A 410 -25.79 30.54 -14.65
C PRO A 410 -25.78 29.01 -14.65
N GLU A 411 -24.66 28.38 -15.06
CA GLU A 411 -24.45 26.92 -15.02
C GLU A 411 -24.34 26.38 -13.60
N ILE A 412 -24.04 27.24 -12.62
CA ILE A 412 -23.73 26.80 -11.25
C ILE A 412 -25.01 26.26 -10.58
N TRP A 413 -24.92 25.03 -10.05
CA TRP A 413 -25.91 24.40 -9.19
C TRP A 413 -25.60 24.59 -7.70
N ALA A 414 -24.31 24.33 -7.32
CA ALA A 414 -23.76 24.55 -5.98
C ALA A 414 -22.30 24.94 -6.08
N LEU A 415 -21.74 25.48 -4.97
CA LEU A 415 -20.37 26.01 -4.97
C LEU A 415 -19.62 25.62 -3.68
N GLY A 416 -18.32 25.92 -3.64
CA GLY A 416 -17.50 25.74 -2.44
C GLY A 416 -16.90 24.34 -2.34
N PHE A 417 -16.48 23.76 -3.47
CA PHE A 417 -15.81 22.45 -3.54
C PHE A 417 -14.31 22.62 -3.85
N ARG A 418 -13.51 21.68 -3.33
CA ARG A 418 -12.08 21.61 -3.61
C ARG A 418 -11.78 20.69 -4.79
N GLU A 419 -12.06 19.39 -4.63
CA GLU A 419 -11.87 18.33 -5.62
C GLU A 419 -13.03 17.33 -5.54
N PRO A 420 -14.24 17.69 -6.01
CA PRO A 420 -15.38 16.79 -6.00
C PRO A 420 -15.13 15.63 -6.97
N TRP A 421 -14.59 14.50 -6.43
CA TRP A 421 -14.08 13.43 -7.29
C TRP A 421 -15.18 12.60 -7.91
N ARG A 422 -16.03 11.93 -7.09
CA ARG A 422 -17.20 11.20 -7.56
C ARG A 422 -18.46 11.72 -6.88
N PHE A 423 -19.52 11.76 -7.65
CA PHE A 423 -20.85 12.02 -7.16
C PHE A 423 -21.84 11.03 -7.78
N SER A 424 -22.98 10.84 -7.12
CA SER A 424 -24.07 10.02 -7.60
C SER A 424 -25.41 10.54 -7.11
N PHE A 425 -26.45 10.19 -7.85
CA PHE A 425 -27.81 10.39 -7.41
C PHE A 425 -28.35 9.12 -6.77
N ASP A 426 -28.99 9.24 -5.61
CA ASP A 426 -29.76 8.15 -5.04
C ASP A 426 -30.99 7.90 -5.92
N SER A 427 -31.10 6.70 -6.48
CA SER A 427 -32.17 6.34 -7.42
C SER A 427 -33.58 6.37 -6.81
N ALA A 428 -33.70 6.29 -5.48
CA ALA A 428 -34.98 6.31 -4.78
C ALA A 428 -35.42 7.69 -4.33
N THR A 429 -34.48 8.57 -3.90
CA THR A 429 -34.82 9.90 -3.35
C THR A 429 -34.44 11.05 -4.27
N GLY A 430 -33.54 10.82 -5.24
CA GLY A 430 -32.96 11.88 -6.08
C GLY A 430 -31.89 12.71 -5.38
N ASP A 431 -31.52 12.39 -4.17
CA ASP A 431 -30.48 13.11 -3.43
C ASP A 431 -29.12 13.01 -4.11
N LEU A 432 -28.44 14.14 -4.25
CA LEU A 432 -27.10 14.23 -4.84
C LEU A 432 -26.03 14.08 -3.76
N TRP A 433 -25.29 12.98 -3.79
CA TRP A 433 -24.17 12.69 -2.93
C TRP A 433 -22.85 13.02 -3.61
N VAL A 434 -21.94 13.69 -2.90
CA VAL A 434 -20.63 14.11 -3.43
C VAL A 434 -19.54 13.74 -2.44
N GLY A 435 -18.46 13.10 -2.92
CA GLY A 435 -17.20 12.98 -2.18
C GLY A 435 -16.27 14.11 -2.60
N ASP A 436 -15.88 14.97 -1.67
CA ASP A 436 -14.97 16.10 -1.91
C ASP A 436 -13.64 15.89 -1.19
N VAL A 437 -12.54 15.80 -1.94
CA VAL A 437 -11.21 15.54 -1.39
C VAL A 437 -10.69 16.76 -0.66
N GLY A 438 -10.45 16.60 0.64
CA GLY A 438 -10.00 17.67 1.52
C GLY A 438 -8.52 18.05 1.33
N GLN A 439 -8.12 19.17 1.90
CA GLN A 439 -6.75 19.70 1.75
C GLN A 439 -5.78 19.07 2.75
N ASP A 440 -6.01 19.26 4.05
CA ASP A 440 -5.03 18.89 5.07
C ASP A 440 -5.61 18.14 6.26
N ARG A 441 -6.89 18.31 6.58
CA ARG A 441 -7.46 17.89 7.87
C ARG A 441 -8.38 16.70 7.79
N VAL A 442 -9.34 16.71 6.86
CA VAL A 442 -10.38 15.71 6.74
C VAL A 442 -10.72 15.42 5.29
N GLU A 443 -11.42 14.32 5.08
CA GLU A 443 -12.12 13.98 3.84
C GLU A 443 -13.63 14.11 4.07
N GLU A 444 -14.42 14.48 3.03
CA GLU A 444 -15.82 14.88 3.18
C GLU A 444 -16.76 14.12 2.26
N VAL A 445 -17.96 13.84 2.79
CA VAL A 445 -19.09 13.33 2.03
C VAL A 445 -20.30 14.22 2.29
N ALA A 446 -20.86 14.83 1.24
CA ALA A 446 -21.92 15.81 1.34
C ALA A 446 -23.18 15.40 0.58
N LEU A 447 -24.36 15.82 1.08
CA LEU A 447 -25.58 15.94 0.32
C LEU A 447 -25.66 17.35 -0.24
N VAL A 448 -25.79 17.48 -1.55
CA VAL A 448 -25.72 18.76 -2.25
C VAL A 448 -27.08 19.17 -2.78
N ARG A 449 -27.54 20.32 -2.36
CA ARG A 449 -28.82 20.90 -2.79
C ARG A 449 -28.63 22.15 -3.61
N ARG A 450 -29.68 22.56 -4.24
CA ARG A 450 -29.75 23.73 -5.10
C ARG A 450 -29.30 25.01 -4.37
N GLY A 451 -28.25 25.68 -4.87
CA GLY A 451 -27.76 26.97 -4.36
C GLY A 451 -26.84 26.88 -3.12
N GLU A 452 -26.57 25.70 -2.61
CA GLU A 452 -25.72 25.50 -1.42
C GLU A 452 -24.26 25.88 -1.67
N ASN A 453 -23.62 26.33 -0.60
CA ASN A 453 -22.19 26.62 -0.53
C ASN A 453 -21.53 25.69 0.50
N HIS A 454 -20.69 24.76 0.03
CA HIS A 454 -20.02 23.75 0.86
C HIS A 454 -18.73 24.27 1.53
N GLY A 455 -18.40 25.53 1.33
CA GLY A 455 -17.50 26.28 2.20
C GLY A 455 -16.04 26.33 1.80
N TRP A 456 -15.53 25.47 0.94
CA TRP A 456 -14.13 25.55 0.50
C TRP A 456 -13.83 26.92 -0.16
N ASN A 457 -12.75 27.69 0.17
CA ASN A 457 -11.65 27.34 1.11
C ASN A 457 -11.80 28.06 2.48
N VAL A 458 -13.00 28.33 2.92
CA VAL A 458 -13.28 28.95 4.22
C VAL A 458 -13.50 27.89 5.29
N ILE A 459 -14.12 26.78 4.90
CA ILE A 459 -14.41 25.63 5.75
C ILE A 459 -13.76 24.39 5.11
N GLU A 460 -13.22 23.48 5.92
CA GLU A 460 -12.85 22.10 5.59
C GLU A 460 -13.52 21.18 6.62
N GLY A 461 -14.42 20.31 6.17
CA GLY A 461 -15.26 19.51 7.07
C GLY A 461 -16.22 20.36 7.91
N PHE A 462 -16.02 20.32 9.19
CA PHE A 462 -16.81 21.08 10.17
C PHE A 462 -16.03 22.25 10.78
N GLU A 463 -14.79 22.47 10.37
CA GLU A 463 -13.89 23.43 10.98
C GLU A 463 -13.51 24.54 10.00
N ARG A 464 -13.23 25.71 10.55
CA ARG A 464 -12.74 26.83 9.77
C ARG A 464 -11.32 26.56 9.27
N PHE A 465 -11.14 26.67 7.94
CA PHE A 465 -9.84 26.52 7.32
C PHE A 465 -9.13 27.86 7.09
N SER A 466 -9.84 28.86 6.53
CA SER A 466 -9.27 30.16 6.18
C SER A 466 -10.30 31.29 6.31
N ASN A 467 -9.82 32.51 6.53
CA ASN A 467 -10.65 33.71 6.49
C ASN A 467 -10.47 34.50 5.18
N LEU A 468 -9.53 34.11 4.32
CA LEU A 468 -9.11 34.91 3.15
C LEU A 468 -10.22 35.14 2.13
N ARG A 469 -11.16 34.22 2.00
CA ARG A 469 -12.23 34.26 1.02
C ARG A 469 -13.62 34.21 1.64
N GLN A 470 -13.72 34.48 2.93
CA GLN A 470 -14.99 34.56 3.60
C GLN A 470 -15.83 35.69 2.98
N ARG A 471 -17.04 35.34 2.55
CA ARG A 471 -18.01 36.31 2.05
C ARG A 471 -18.88 36.78 3.23
N GLU A 472 -19.10 38.07 3.32
CA GLU A 472 -20.00 38.62 4.32
C GLU A 472 -21.43 38.09 4.14
N GLY A 473 -22.03 37.61 5.23
CA GLY A 473 -23.37 37.01 5.22
C GLY A 473 -23.48 35.62 4.56
N ALA A 474 -22.37 34.98 4.16
CA ALA A 474 -22.43 33.65 3.57
C ALA A 474 -22.72 32.59 4.64
N SER A 475 -23.67 31.69 4.34
CA SER A 475 -23.89 30.47 5.08
C SER A 475 -23.17 29.30 4.35
N TYR A 476 -22.70 28.33 5.09
CA TYR A 476 -22.01 27.15 4.58
C TYR A 476 -22.75 25.90 4.99
N SER A 477 -23.01 25.00 4.02
CA SER A 477 -23.65 23.72 4.23
C SER A 477 -22.61 22.71 4.68
N PRO A 478 -22.72 22.13 5.89
CA PRO A 478 -21.76 21.13 6.37
C PRO A 478 -21.92 19.81 5.60
N PRO A 479 -20.87 18.96 5.54
CA PRO A 479 -21.00 17.62 5.03
C PRO A 479 -21.89 16.75 5.94
N VAL A 480 -22.42 15.65 5.38
CA VAL A 480 -23.13 14.62 6.17
C VAL A 480 -22.14 13.87 7.06
N ALA A 481 -21.01 13.53 6.47
CA ALA A 481 -19.92 12.84 7.15
C ALA A 481 -18.56 13.38 6.73
N ALA A 482 -17.64 13.42 7.68
CA ALA A 482 -16.22 13.64 7.44
C ALA A 482 -15.39 12.62 8.24
N TYR A 483 -14.18 12.36 7.79
CA TYR A 483 -13.26 11.49 8.50
C TYR A 483 -11.84 12.03 8.51
N ARG A 484 -11.11 11.71 9.60
CA ARG A 484 -9.74 12.16 9.86
C ARG A 484 -8.74 11.44 8.96
N ARG A 485 -7.57 12.04 8.77
CA ARG A 485 -6.48 11.52 7.95
C ARG A 485 -6.03 10.10 8.29
N ARG A 486 -6.18 9.67 9.54
CA ARG A 486 -5.87 8.27 9.95
C ARG A 486 -6.74 7.22 9.23
N TYR A 487 -7.89 7.60 8.70
CA TYR A 487 -8.79 6.71 7.97
C TYR A 487 -8.65 6.80 6.45
N GLY A 488 -7.95 7.80 5.94
CA GLY A 488 -7.72 7.98 4.51
C GLY A 488 -7.35 9.41 4.14
N ASN A 489 -6.91 9.59 2.89
CA ASN A 489 -6.37 10.87 2.43
C ASN A 489 -6.94 11.32 1.07
N SER A 490 -7.89 10.57 0.53
CA SER A 490 -8.47 10.87 -0.78
C SER A 490 -9.81 10.15 -0.95
N VAL A 491 -10.89 10.79 -0.52
CA VAL A 491 -12.23 10.24 -0.67
C VAL A 491 -12.56 10.02 -2.14
N THR A 492 -13.02 8.83 -2.48
CA THR A 492 -13.43 8.51 -3.85
C THR A 492 -14.87 8.96 -4.11
N GLY A 493 -15.76 8.87 -3.11
CA GLY A 493 -17.21 8.95 -3.28
C GLY A 493 -17.80 7.56 -3.55
N GLY A 494 -19.08 7.46 -3.84
CA GLY A 494 -19.77 6.19 -3.95
C GLY A 494 -21.22 6.27 -4.38
N HIS A 495 -22.05 5.28 -3.96
CA HIS A 495 -23.48 5.18 -4.28
C HIS A 495 -24.32 4.75 -3.07
N VAL A 496 -25.58 5.14 -3.05
CA VAL A 496 -26.56 4.58 -2.10
C VAL A 496 -26.94 3.16 -2.56
N TYR A 497 -26.85 2.18 -1.67
CA TYR A 497 -27.24 0.82 -2.00
C TYR A 497 -28.75 0.69 -2.07
N ARG A 498 -29.26 0.21 -3.23
CA ARG A 498 -30.68 0.04 -3.51
C ARG A 498 -31.00 -1.35 -4.08
N GLY A 499 -30.08 -2.32 -3.92
CA GLY A 499 -30.28 -3.69 -4.40
C GLY A 499 -31.37 -4.43 -3.64
N ASP A 500 -30.99 -5.17 -2.59
CA ASP A 500 -31.94 -5.94 -1.78
C ASP A 500 -32.64 -5.06 -0.72
N PRO A 501 -33.96 -4.86 -0.79
CA PRO A 501 -34.71 -4.08 0.21
C PRO A 501 -34.69 -4.71 1.63
N ALA A 502 -34.40 -6.01 1.74
CA ALA A 502 -34.31 -6.69 3.04
C ALA A 502 -32.93 -6.55 3.69
N SER A 503 -31.93 -6.10 2.95
CA SER A 503 -30.57 -5.89 3.46
C SER A 503 -30.52 -4.73 4.44
N SER A 504 -29.78 -4.88 5.55
CA SER A 504 -29.47 -3.78 6.48
C SER A 504 -28.67 -2.63 5.84
N PHE A 505 -28.11 -2.85 4.65
CA PHE A 505 -27.44 -1.82 3.85
C PHE A 505 -28.40 -1.02 2.95
N HIS A 506 -29.67 -1.42 2.82
CA HIS A 506 -30.59 -0.70 1.96
C HIS A 506 -30.77 0.75 2.44
N GLY A 507 -30.38 1.72 1.62
CA GLY A 507 -30.37 3.14 1.96
C GLY A 507 -29.04 3.66 2.53
N VAL A 508 -28.05 2.80 2.75
CA VAL A 508 -26.72 3.18 3.18
C VAL A 508 -25.93 3.72 1.98
N TYR A 509 -25.28 4.87 2.13
CA TYR A 509 -24.32 5.37 1.14
C TYR A 509 -23.00 4.65 1.32
N VAL A 510 -22.61 3.89 0.30
CA VAL A 510 -21.37 3.08 0.26
C VAL A 510 -20.35 3.83 -0.57
N PHE A 511 -19.21 4.16 0.01
CA PHE A 511 -18.15 4.94 -0.63
C PHE A 511 -16.77 4.47 -0.18
N GLY A 512 -15.70 5.01 -0.74
CA GLY A 512 -14.34 4.57 -0.38
C GLY A 512 -13.32 5.68 -0.37
N ASP A 513 -12.11 5.32 0.08
CA ASP A 513 -10.91 6.15 0.03
C ASP A 513 -9.85 5.49 -0.85
N TYR A 514 -9.25 6.27 -1.76
CA TYR A 514 -8.26 5.80 -2.74
C TYR A 514 -6.98 5.29 -2.07
N THR A 515 -6.52 5.94 -1.01
CA THR A 515 -5.22 5.66 -0.39
C THR A 515 -5.29 4.54 0.64
N SER A 516 -6.26 4.60 1.55
CA SER A 516 -6.44 3.57 2.57
C SER A 516 -7.11 2.31 2.03
N ARG A 517 -7.82 2.41 0.91
CA ARG A 517 -8.65 1.37 0.30
C ARG A 517 -9.84 0.94 1.19
N TYR A 518 -10.11 1.67 2.26
CA TYR A 518 -11.29 1.44 3.06
C TYR A 518 -12.57 1.68 2.25
N ILE A 519 -13.55 0.81 2.43
CA ILE A 519 -14.91 1.01 2.00
C ILE A 519 -15.73 1.37 3.23
N PHE A 520 -16.45 2.48 3.14
CA PHE A 520 -17.27 3.00 4.22
C PHE A 520 -18.75 2.85 3.89
N GLY A 521 -19.56 2.70 4.91
CA GLY A 521 -21.02 2.87 4.85
C GLY A 521 -21.45 4.02 5.73
N VAL A 522 -22.35 4.87 5.22
CA VAL A 522 -22.97 5.99 5.93
C VAL A 522 -24.48 5.86 5.89
N ALA A 523 -25.08 5.75 7.08
CA ALA A 523 -26.52 5.95 7.27
C ALA A 523 -26.78 7.39 7.74
N GLN A 524 -27.80 8.04 7.17
CA GLN A 524 -28.15 9.41 7.49
C GLN A 524 -29.66 9.58 7.61
N LYS A 525 -30.06 10.63 8.34
CA LYS A 525 -31.43 11.10 8.41
C LYS A 525 -31.49 12.62 8.31
N GLN A 526 -32.23 13.13 7.35
CA GLN A 526 -32.38 14.58 7.10
C GLN A 526 -31.02 15.32 6.93
N GLY A 527 -30.03 14.68 6.29
CA GLY A 527 -28.69 15.22 6.07
C GLY A 527 -27.76 15.17 7.29
N ARG A 528 -28.16 14.44 8.35
CA ARG A 528 -27.33 14.25 9.56
C ARG A 528 -26.85 12.80 9.66
N LEU A 529 -25.61 12.62 10.00
CA LEU A 529 -25.03 11.30 10.21
C LEU A 529 -25.73 10.55 11.35
N GLU A 530 -26.25 9.35 11.08
CA GLU A 530 -26.75 8.42 12.12
C GLU A 530 -25.71 7.36 12.44
N ALA A 531 -25.03 6.82 11.43
CA ALA A 531 -23.97 5.83 11.61
C ALA A 531 -22.96 5.92 10.47
N MET A 532 -21.67 5.72 10.80
CA MET A 532 -20.59 5.52 9.87
C MET A 532 -19.79 4.28 10.28
N ARG A 533 -19.46 3.41 9.32
CA ARG A 533 -18.72 2.17 9.55
C ARG A 533 -17.70 1.97 8.45
N ILE A 534 -16.56 1.34 8.76
CA ILE A 534 -15.72 0.67 7.78
C ILE A 534 -16.38 -0.67 7.50
N ILE A 535 -16.80 -0.87 6.27
CA ILE A 535 -17.57 -2.05 5.86
C ILE A 535 -16.72 -3.07 5.08
N GLY A 536 -15.51 -2.71 4.71
CA GLY A 536 -14.57 -3.57 4.02
C GLY A 536 -13.30 -2.86 3.58
N VAL A 537 -12.39 -3.62 2.99
CA VAL A 537 -11.13 -3.11 2.42
C VAL A 537 -11.00 -3.63 0.99
N ALA A 538 -10.75 -2.72 0.05
CA ALA A 538 -10.59 -3.12 -1.35
C ALA A 538 -9.19 -3.72 -1.61
N PRO A 539 -9.08 -4.70 -2.52
CA PRO A 539 -7.77 -5.26 -2.92
C PRO A 539 -6.88 -4.25 -3.65
N GLU A 540 -7.50 -3.25 -4.29
CA GLU A 540 -6.84 -2.22 -5.11
C GLU A 540 -7.21 -0.82 -4.63
N SER A 541 -6.46 0.20 -5.07
CA SER A 541 -6.80 1.60 -4.85
C SER A 541 -8.15 1.93 -5.49
N LEU A 542 -9.02 2.63 -4.77
CA LEU A 542 -10.41 2.87 -5.17
C LEU A 542 -10.52 4.07 -6.11
N ALA A 543 -10.64 3.85 -7.42
CA ALA A 543 -10.75 4.92 -8.40
C ALA A 543 -12.19 5.43 -8.58
N SER A 544 -13.16 4.54 -8.46
CA SER A 544 -14.58 4.86 -8.67
C SER A 544 -15.49 3.79 -8.07
N PHE A 545 -16.78 4.11 -8.02
CA PHE A 545 -17.87 3.20 -7.76
C PHE A 545 -18.88 3.27 -8.91
N ALA A 546 -19.70 2.25 -9.04
CA ALA A 546 -20.82 2.22 -9.99
C ALA A 546 -21.98 1.39 -9.43
N THR A 547 -23.16 1.60 -10.02
CA THR A 547 -24.31 0.74 -9.82
C THR A 547 -24.84 0.22 -11.14
N ASP A 548 -25.48 -0.96 -11.13
CA ASP A 548 -26.29 -1.42 -12.24
C ASP A 548 -27.79 -1.07 -12.04
N GLU A 549 -28.61 -1.39 -13.02
CA GLU A 549 -30.07 -1.13 -12.97
C GLU A 549 -30.78 -1.94 -11.88
N ARG A 550 -30.13 -2.94 -11.27
CA ARG A 550 -30.62 -3.73 -10.15
C ARG A 550 -30.19 -3.18 -8.78
N GLY A 551 -29.43 -2.09 -8.78
CA GLY A 551 -28.92 -1.45 -7.56
C GLY A 551 -27.74 -2.18 -6.92
N LYS A 552 -27.09 -3.13 -7.60
CA LYS A 552 -25.82 -3.71 -7.15
C LYS A 552 -24.72 -2.66 -7.20
N ILE A 553 -23.81 -2.71 -6.25
CA ILE A 553 -22.64 -1.80 -6.20
C ILE A 553 -21.41 -2.52 -6.72
N TYR A 554 -20.63 -1.80 -7.52
CA TYR A 554 -19.33 -2.21 -8.04
C TYR A 554 -18.25 -1.24 -7.59
N VAL A 555 -17.09 -1.79 -7.29
CA VAL A 555 -15.87 -1.07 -6.96
C VAL A 555 -14.92 -1.12 -8.15
N VAL A 556 -14.42 0.02 -8.57
CA VAL A 556 -13.44 0.13 -9.66
C VAL A 556 -12.05 0.26 -9.06
N GLY A 557 -11.27 -0.81 -9.17
CA GLY A 557 -9.86 -0.84 -8.78
C GLY A 557 -9.01 -0.10 -9.82
N TYR A 558 -8.17 0.81 -9.34
CA TYR A 558 -7.28 1.58 -10.21
C TYR A 558 -6.25 0.71 -10.92
N GLU A 559 -5.87 -0.41 -10.30
CA GLU A 559 -4.89 -1.37 -10.81
C GLU A 559 -5.46 -2.34 -11.86
N GLY A 560 -6.71 -2.18 -12.29
CA GLY A 560 -7.25 -2.84 -13.48
C GLY A 560 -8.32 -3.90 -13.24
N MET A 561 -8.76 -4.11 -12.00
CA MET A 561 -9.86 -5.00 -11.69
C MET A 561 -11.13 -4.24 -11.29
N ILE A 562 -12.26 -4.91 -11.45
CA ILE A 562 -13.57 -4.44 -10.99
C ILE A 562 -14.17 -5.51 -10.09
N PHE A 563 -14.78 -5.09 -8.99
CA PHE A 563 -15.32 -5.99 -7.99
C PHE A 563 -16.81 -5.69 -7.77
N GLU A 564 -17.65 -6.73 -7.70
CA GLU A 564 -19.03 -6.64 -7.20
C GLU A 564 -18.97 -6.67 -5.67
N VAL A 565 -19.72 -5.78 -5.01
CA VAL A 565 -19.87 -5.78 -3.55
C VAL A 565 -21.01 -6.71 -3.17
N ASP A 566 -20.68 -7.77 -2.45
CA ASP A 566 -21.64 -8.70 -1.90
C ASP A 566 -21.93 -8.35 -0.43
N PHE A 567 -23.14 -7.95 -0.14
CA PHE A 567 -23.60 -7.60 1.20
C PHE A 567 -24.21 -8.79 1.97
N SER A 568 -24.29 -10.00 1.35
CA SER A 568 -24.91 -11.16 1.89
C SER A 568 -24.21 -11.69 3.12
N GLY A 569 -24.15 -11.59 4.15
CA GLY A 569 -23.32 -12.03 5.31
C GLY A 569 -22.84 -10.88 6.17
N ALA A 570 -23.02 -9.64 5.70
CA ALA A 570 -22.68 -8.45 6.46
C ALA A 570 -23.94 -7.80 7.04
N ASP A 571 -23.83 -7.22 8.24
CA ASP A 571 -24.92 -6.49 8.88
C ASP A 571 -24.47 -5.07 9.28
N PHE A 572 -25.03 -4.06 8.62
CA PHE A 572 -24.70 -2.65 8.90
C PHE A 572 -25.13 -2.19 10.30
N GLY A 573 -26.22 -2.75 10.83
CA GLY A 573 -26.69 -2.52 12.21
C GLY A 573 -25.90 -3.28 13.26
N GLY A 574 -25.20 -4.35 12.87
CA GLY A 574 -24.31 -5.16 13.69
C GLY A 574 -22.99 -4.45 13.96
N ALA A 575 -23.00 -3.39 14.76
CA ALA A 575 -21.75 -2.89 15.32
C ALA A 575 -21.12 -4.04 16.09
N ALA A 576 -19.84 -4.32 15.86
CA ALA A 576 -19.05 -5.11 16.79
C ALA A 576 -19.37 -4.57 18.18
N LYS A 577 -20.05 -5.35 19.01
CA LYS A 577 -20.14 -5.00 20.43
C LYS A 577 -18.71 -4.87 20.86
N VAL A 578 -18.31 -3.66 21.25
CA VAL A 578 -17.14 -3.51 22.11
C VAL A 578 -17.40 -4.49 23.24
N ALA A 579 -16.65 -5.57 23.25
CA ALA A 579 -16.83 -6.63 24.21
C ALA A 579 -16.53 -6.04 25.58
N THR A 580 -17.57 -5.52 26.23
CA THR A 580 -17.57 -5.48 27.68
C THR A 580 -17.59 -6.94 28.09
N GLN A 581 -16.44 -7.41 28.54
CA GLN A 581 -16.23 -8.73 29.10
C GLN A 581 -17.33 -9.03 30.11
N THR A 582 -18.35 -9.79 29.72
CA THR A 582 -19.16 -10.56 30.64
C THR A 582 -18.63 -11.98 30.60
N LYS A 583 -17.87 -12.29 31.64
CA LYS A 583 -17.34 -13.58 31.96
C LYS A 583 -18.42 -14.69 31.82
N PRO A 584 -18.21 -15.72 30.97
CA PRO A 584 -19.06 -16.91 31.05
C PRO A 584 -18.70 -17.67 32.35
N SER A 585 -19.72 -17.92 33.16
CA SER A 585 -19.60 -18.78 34.31
C SER A 585 -19.62 -20.24 33.89
N GLY A 586 -18.56 -20.99 34.24
CA GLY A 586 -18.58 -22.43 34.41
C GLY A 586 -17.83 -23.26 33.39
N ALA A 587 -16.51 -23.19 33.43
CA ALA A 587 -15.64 -24.34 33.16
C ALA A 587 -14.58 -24.41 34.25
N SER A 588 -14.17 -25.60 34.63
CA SER A 588 -13.18 -25.87 35.65
C SER A 588 -11.90 -25.13 35.32
N ALA A 589 -11.45 -24.24 36.22
CA ALA A 589 -10.28 -23.42 35.97
C ALA A 589 -9.03 -24.31 36.02
N VAL A 590 -8.47 -24.69 34.90
CA VAL A 590 -7.05 -24.95 34.76
C VAL A 590 -6.35 -23.64 35.14
N LYS A 591 -5.37 -23.72 36.03
CA LYS A 591 -4.68 -22.55 36.55
C LYS A 591 -3.77 -22.01 35.46
N ARG A 592 -4.24 -21.08 34.65
CA ARG A 592 -3.42 -20.39 33.62
C ARG A 592 -2.34 -19.57 34.31
N GLU A 593 -1.11 -19.76 33.89
CA GLU A 593 0.00 -18.95 34.37
C GLU A 593 0.02 -17.60 33.65
N THR A 594 0.37 -16.53 34.34
CA THR A 594 0.49 -15.20 33.70
C THR A 594 1.77 -15.18 32.85
N VAL A 595 1.63 -15.02 31.53
CA VAL A 595 2.77 -14.91 30.62
C VAL A 595 3.37 -13.50 30.74
N ASN A 596 4.67 -13.44 30.98
CA ASN A 596 5.42 -12.19 31.04
C ASN A 596 6.70 -12.31 30.19
N TRP A 597 6.89 -11.42 29.22
CA TRP A 597 7.98 -11.52 28.27
C TRP A 597 9.16 -10.62 28.61
N GLU A 598 10.33 -11.21 28.87
CA GLU A 598 11.60 -10.48 29.01
C GLU A 598 12.29 -10.41 27.63
N ARG A 599 12.41 -9.22 27.07
CA ARG A 599 13.06 -9.00 25.79
C ARG A 599 14.56 -8.77 25.92
N ARG A 600 15.38 -9.50 25.17
CA ARG A 600 16.81 -9.26 25.00
C ARG A 600 17.18 -9.22 23.53
N ALA A 601 17.86 -8.14 23.08
CA ALA A 601 18.24 -7.94 21.69
C ALA A 601 19.76 -7.93 21.54
N TYR A 602 20.26 -8.72 20.60
CA TYR A 602 21.68 -8.92 20.32
C TYR A 602 22.02 -8.30 18.97
N ALA A 603 22.71 -7.16 18.97
CA ALA A 603 23.15 -6.48 17.75
C ALA A 603 24.25 -7.28 17.04
N LEU A 604 24.06 -7.50 15.74
CA LEU A 604 24.96 -8.29 14.91
C LEU A 604 25.46 -7.47 13.71
N PRO A 605 26.64 -7.79 13.14
CA PRO A 605 27.22 -6.97 12.07
C PRO A 605 26.49 -7.07 10.73
N GLU A 606 25.65 -8.07 10.54
CA GLU A 606 24.92 -8.36 9.31
C GLU A 606 23.40 -8.35 9.52
N SER A 607 22.65 -8.24 8.42
CA SER A 607 21.19 -8.50 8.42
C SER A 607 20.92 -9.96 8.73
N ILE A 608 20.06 -10.26 9.70
CA ILE A 608 19.74 -11.61 10.11
C ILE A 608 18.50 -12.09 9.39
N TRP A 609 18.63 -13.21 8.68
CA TRP A 609 17.60 -13.77 7.82
C TRP A 609 16.85 -14.94 8.45
N SER A 610 17.54 -15.76 9.26
CA SER A 610 16.93 -16.88 9.94
C SER A 610 17.58 -17.06 11.31
N VAL A 611 16.86 -17.69 12.22
CA VAL A 611 17.31 -18.03 13.58
C VAL A 611 17.01 -19.46 13.90
N GLU A 612 17.82 -20.03 14.80
CA GLU A 612 17.64 -21.35 15.39
C GLU A 612 18.18 -21.36 16.81
N ALA A 613 17.97 -22.41 17.58
CA ALA A 613 18.50 -22.57 18.92
C ALA A 613 19.19 -23.91 19.07
N LEU A 614 20.51 -23.92 19.36
CA LEU A 614 21.34 -25.09 19.48
C LEU A 614 22.24 -24.99 20.69
N ASP A 615 22.45 -26.09 21.40
CA ASP A 615 23.55 -26.21 22.37
C ASP A 615 24.86 -26.40 21.60
N THR A 616 25.63 -25.34 21.46
CA THR A 616 26.86 -25.33 20.64
C THR A 616 28.12 -25.72 21.45
N ASN A 617 27.99 -25.79 22.76
CA ASN A 617 29.12 -25.98 23.67
C ASN A 617 28.99 -27.20 24.60
N GLY A 618 27.83 -27.86 24.61
CA GLY A 618 27.57 -29.07 25.36
C GLY A 618 27.24 -28.82 26.84
N ASP A 619 26.83 -27.62 27.23
CA ASP A 619 26.49 -27.25 28.61
C ASP A 619 25.01 -27.44 28.96
N GLY A 620 24.19 -27.79 27.96
CA GLY A 620 22.75 -28.02 28.10
C GLY A 620 21.88 -26.76 27.97
N VAL A 621 22.49 -25.59 27.78
CA VAL A 621 21.81 -24.33 27.48
C VAL A 621 21.98 -24.02 26.00
N LYS A 622 20.90 -23.63 25.36
CA LYS A 622 20.95 -23.34 23.92
C LYS A 622 21.46 -21.91 23.66
N GLU A 623 22.37 -21.76 22.71
CA GLU A 623 22.69 -20.48 22.11
C GLU A 623 21.70 -20.10 21.03
N VAL A 624 21.48 -18.79 20.85
CA VAL A 624 20.76 -18.28 19.68
C VAL A 624 21.68 -18.34 18.46
N ILE A 625 21.32 -19.15 17.49
CA ILE A 625 21.98 -19.20 16.19
C ILE A 625 21.34 -18.13 15.31
N ALA A 626 22.15 -17.21 14.83
CA ALA A 626 21.71 -16.11 13.98
C ALA A 626 22.39 -16.18 12.62
N MET A 627 21.62 -16.46 11.57
CA MET A 627 22.14 -16.55 10.22
C MET A 627 22.12 -15.18 9.54
N GLY A 628 23.29 -14.61 9.33
CA GLY A 628 23.52 -13.36 8.62
C GLY A 628 23.53 -13.55 7.10
N VAL A 629 24.00 -12.51 6.39
CA VAL A 629 24.12 -12.55 4.92
C VAL A 629 25.20 -13.54 4.48
N THR A 630 26.36 -13.48 5.11
CA THR A 630 27.50 -14.34 4.78
C THR A 630 27.97 -15.21 5.93
N LYS A 631 27.52 -14.94 7.16
CA LYS A 631 28.02 -15.62 8.36
C LYS A 631 26.90 -16.22 9.19
N VAL A 632 27.25 -17.30 9.88
CA VAL A 632 26.44 -17.89 10.95
C VAL A 632 27.09 -17.54 12.28
N PHE A 633 26.29 -16.96 13.19
CA PHE A 633 26.71 -16.56 14.52
C PHE A 633 26.04 -17.44 15.58
N ALA A 634 26.77 -17.84 16.61
CA ALA A 634 26.21 -18.29 17.88
C ALA A 634 26.26 -17.13 18.87
N VAL A 635 25.17 -16.87 19.59
CA VAL A 635 25.05 -15.84 20.62
C VAL A 635 24.72 -16.51 21.93
N ASP A 636 25.67 -16.52 22.84
CA ASP A 636 25.47 -16.98 24.21
C ASP A 636 24.53 -16.05 24.97
N VAL A 637 23.39 -16.55 25.34
CA VAL A 637 22.30 -15.76 25.96
C VAL A 637 22.59 -15.33 27.41
N ALA A 638 23.54 -16.00 28.07
CA ALA A 638 23.90 -15.71 29.45
C ALA A 638 24.91 -14.57 29.59
N ASN A 639 25.90 -14.49 28.70
CA ASN A 639 27.00 -13.55 28.80
C ASN A 639 27.19 -12.61 27.60
N TRP A 640 26.29 -12.68 26.58
CA TRP A 640 26.29 -11.82 25.38
C TRP A 640 27.50 -12.03 24.45
N LYS A 641 28.21 -13.12 24.60
CA LYS A 641 29.34 -13.43 23.75
C LYS A 641 28.86 -13.96 22.41
N THR A 642 29.41 -13.40 21.34
CA THR A 642 29.09 -13.83 19.96
C THR A 642 30.28 -14.53 19.34
N GLU A 643 30.06 -15.68 18.71
CA GLU A 643 31.04 -16.46 17.97
C GLU A 643 30.60 -16.65 16.52
N VAL A 644 31.56 -16.78 15.60
CA VAL A 644 31.28 -17.09 14.18
C VAL A 644 31.50 -18.59 13.98
N LEU A 645 30.40 -19.29 13.71
CA LEU A 645 30.43 -20.72 13.42
C LEU A 645 30.83 -21.02 11.97
N PHE A 646 30.42 -20.16 11.04
CA PHE A 646 30.66 -20.38 9.61
C PHE A 646 30.73 -19.02 8.86
N ASP A 647 31.59 -18.96 7.82
CA ASP A 647 31.74 -17.80 6.92
C ASP A 647 31.70 -18.27 5.45
N ALA A 648 30.61 -17.95 4.77
CA ALA A 648 30.42 -18.28 3.34
C ALA A 648 31.19 -17.33 2.41
N GLN A 649 31.79 -16.28 2.94
CA GLN A 649 32.60 -15.22 2.29
C GLN A 649 31.85 -14.43 1.21
N GLU A 650 31.07 -15.09 0.35
CA GLU A 650 30.32 -14.48 -0.74
C GLU A 650 28.98 -15.22 -0.97
N GLY A 651 28.00 -14.60 -1.59
CA GLY A 651 26.64 -15.12 -1.75
C GLY A 651 25.75 -14.68 -0.59
N LYS A 652 24.57 -15.28 -0.46
CA LYS A 652 23.59 -14.89 0.55
C LYS A 652 22.97 -16.11 1.21
N LEU A 653 23.26 -16.31 2.48
CA LEU A 653 22.57 -17.28 3.32
C LEU A 653 21.14 -16.77 3.56
N LEU A 654 20.15 -17.64 3.52
CA LEU A 654 18.74 -17.27 3.63
C LEU A 654 17.99 -17.99 4.75
N TYR A 655 18.15 -19.30 4.88
CA TYR A 655 17.44 -20.12 5.87
C TYR A 655 18.36 -21.14 6.52
N CYS A 656 18.08 -21.42 7.79
CA CYS A 656 18.69 -22.52 8.53
C CYS A 656 17.63 -23.35 9.25
N ALA A 657 17.99 -24.61 9.56
CA ALA A 657 17.18 -25.52 10.35
C ALA A 657 18.09 -26.47 11.16
N ALA A 658 17.70 -26.78 12.37
CA ALA A 658 18.40 -27.75 13.23
C ALA A 658 18.15 -29.15 12.70
N VAL A 659 19.21 -29.99 12.67
CA VAL A 659 19.17 -31.36 12.16
C VAL A 659 20.32 -32.18 12.80
N ASP A 660 20.07 -33.38 13.27
CA ASP A 660 21.13 -34.35 13.60
C ASP A 660 21.54 -35.04 12.30
N ALA A 661 22.50 -34.46 11.58
CA ALA A 661 22.82 -34.83 10.20
C ALA A 661 23.74 -36.03 10.10
N ASP A 662 24.55 -36.29 11.10
CA ASP A 662 25.49 -37.44 11.13
C ASP A 662 25.09 -38.54 12.12
N GLY A 663 24.02 -38.34 12.90
CA GLY A 663 23.44 -39.31 13.77
C GLY A 663 24.23 -39.50 15.09
N ASP A 664 25.00 -38.50 15.51
CA ASP A 664 25.78 -38.54 16.71
C ASP A 664 25.05 -38.09 17.99
N GLY A 665 23.81 -37.56 17.79
CA GLY A 665 22.90 -37.09 18.84
C GLY A 665 23.06 -35.59 19.15
N ASP A 666 23.95 -34.87 18.46
CA ASP A 666 24.07 -33.43 18.51
C ASP A 666 23.25 -32.83 17.37
N LEU A 667 22.62 -31.67 17.62
CA LEU A 667 21.97 -30.97 16.52
C LEU A 667 23.00 -30.15 15.75
N ASP A 668 23.12 -30.42 14.47
CA ASP A 668 23.83 -29.68 13.46
C ASP A 668 22.94 -28.57 12.87
N LEU A 669 23.48 -27.81 11.92
CA LEU A 669 22.72 -26.76 11.26
C LEU A 669 22.70 -26.93 9.73
N ALA A 670 21.53 -27.22 9.17
CA ALA A 670 21.30 -27.17 7.74
C ALA A 670 21.24 -25.70 7.25
N LEU A 671 21.83 -25.44 6.09
CA LEU A 671 21.96 -24.11 5.49
C LEU A 671 21.38 -24.06 4.07
N GLY A 672 20.57 -23.06 3.80
CA GLY A 672 20.09 -22.72 2.47
C GLY A 672 20.67 -21.40 1.98
N ARG A 673 21.10 -21.35 0.70
CA ARG A 673 21.85 -20.23 0.14
C ARG A 673 21.30 -19.74 -1.20
N TYR A 674 21.47 -18.43 -1.47
CA TYR A 674 21.31 -17.81 -2.77
C TYR A 674 22.69 -17.58 -3.39
N GLN A 675 23.05 -18.35 -4.41
CA GLN A 675 24.42 -18.42 -4.91
C GLN A 675 24.60 -17.98 -6.37
N ILE A 676 23.99 -16.85 -6.77
CA ILE A 676 24.10 -16.29 -8.12
C ILE A 676 25.53 -16.23 -8.64
N PRO A 677 26.55 -15.76 -7.88
CA PRO A 677 27.92 -15.68 -8.37
C PRO A 677 28.47 -17.03 -8.88
N TRP A 678 28.22 -18.13 -8.12
CA TRP A 678 28.65 -19.47 -8.55
C TRP A 678 27.88 -19.98 -9.76
N ILE A 679 26.59 -19.68 -9.85
CA ILE A 679 25.73 -20.05 -10.97
C ILE A 679 26.19 -19.35 -12.24
N GLU A 680 26.46 -18.05 -12.21
CA GLU A 680 26.97 -17.28 -13.33
C GLU A 680 28.36 -17.76 -13.76
N PHE A 681 29.22 -18.10 -12.78
CA PHE A 681 30.55 -18.63 -13.05
C PHE A 681 30.50 -19.98 -13.78
N ARG A 682 29.58 -20.88 -13.39
CA ARG A 682 29.40 -22.23 -14.01
C ARG A 682 28.54 -22.22 -15.27
N ALA A 683 27.83 -21.13 -15.59
CA ALA A 683 26.94 -21.05 -16.73
C ALA A 683 27.65 -21.35 -18.07
N PRO A 684 26.96 -21.93 -19.07
CA PRO A 684 27.55 -22.16 -20.39
C PRO A 684 28.11 -20.88 -21.01
N ARG A 685 29.30 -20.98 -21.62
CA ARG A 685 30.02 -19.84 -22.20
C ARG A 685 29.27 -19.25 -23.38
N VAL A 686 28.95 -17.98 -23.34
CA VAL A 686 28.37 -17.24 -24.47
C VAL A 686 29.51 -16.49 -25.18
N PRO A 687 29.72 -16.72 -26.48
CA PRO A 687 30.76 -16.02 -27.26
C PRO A 687 30.61 -14.48 -27.11
N GLY A 688 31.69 -13.80 -26.77
CA GLY A 688 31.74 -12.35 -26.62
C GLY A 688 31.33 -11.77 -25.25
N LYS A 689 30.79 -12.57 -24.34
CA LYS A 689 30.59 -12.14 -22.95
C LYS A 689 31.86 -12.36 -22.09
N ARG A 690 32.14 -11.39 -21.21
CA ARG A 690 33.20 -11.50 -20.20
C ARG A 690 32.90 -12.66 -19.25
N VAL A 691 33.90 -13.45 -18.96
CA VAL A 691 33.78 -14.50 -17.93
C VAL A 691 33.73 -13.81 -16.56
N PRO A 692 32.73 -14.07 -15.71
CA PRO A 692 32.77 -13.60 -14.33
C PRO A 692 34.01 -14.12 -13.61
N PRO A 693 34.58 -13.39 -12.66
CA PRO A 693 35.65 -13.90 -11.81
C PRO A 693 35.11 -15.07 -10.99
N GLU A 694 36.00 -15.97 -10.60
CA GLU A 694 35.67 -17.08 -9.70
C GLU A 694 35.20 -16.49 -8.36
N PRO A 695 33.99 -16.89 -7.88
CA PRO A 695 33.47 -16.44 -6.60
C PRO A 695 34.33 -16.92 -5.41
N LYS A 696 34.29 -16.18 -4.33
CA LYS A 696 34.97 -16.53 -3.10
C LYS A 696 34.12 -17.48 -2.25
N GLY A 697 34.81 -18.29 -1.44
CA GLY A 697 34.17 -19.19 -0.50
C GLY A 697 33.63 -20.49 -1.12
N PRO A 698 32.99 -21.30 -0.32
CA PRO A 698 32.54 -22.65 -0.73
C PRO A 698 31.35 -22.57 -1.72
N ASP A 699 31.29 -23.55 -2.64
CA ASP A 699 30.22 -23.71 -3.62
C ASP A 699 29.12 -24.64 -3.08
N PHE A 700 27.98 -24.12 -2.68
CA PHE A 700 26.81 -24.91 -2.26
C PHE A 700 25.51 -24.11 -2.39
N SER A 701 24.40 -24.80 -2.57
CA SER A 701 23.03 -24.28 -2.41
C SER A 701 22.36 -24.80 -1.15
N VAL A 702 22.51 -26.08 -0.88
CA VAL A 702 22.11 -26.72 0.38
C VAL A 702 23.35 -27.38 0.98
N ALA A 703 23.58 -27.19 2.25
CA ALA A 703 24.69 -27.78 3.01
C ALA A 703 24.27 -27.92 4.46
N TRP A 704 25.09 -28.59 5.25
CA TRP A 704 24.99 -28.52 6.71
C TRP A 704 26.38 -28.29 7.31
N ILE A 705 26.44 -27.71 8.51
CA ILE A 705 27.66 -27.49 9.28
C ILE A 705 27.59 -28.31 10.56
N GLU A 706 28.69 -29.08 10.82
CA GLU A 706 28.79 -30.06 11.87
C GLU A 706 29.06 -29.40 13.23
N ASN A 707 28.16 -29.65 14.20
CA ASN A 707 28.31 -29.21 15.57
C ASN A 707 29.30 -30.15 16.28
N ARG A 708 30.39 -29.63 16.75
CA ARG A 708 31.41 -30.41 17.50
C ARG A 708 31.46 -30.05 18.98
N ARG A 709 30.42 -29.36 19.49
CA ARG A 709 30.33 -28.90 20.89
C ARG A 709 31.61 -28.19 21.38
N ARG A 710 32.21 -27.38 20.53
CA ARG A 710 33.45 -26.64 20.84
C ARG A 710 33.53 -25.34 20.05
N ALA A 711 34.22 -24.35 20.66
CA ALA A 711 34.50 -23.07 20.02
C ALA A 711 35.23 -23.22 18.67
N GLY A 712 34.91 -22.34 17.72
CA GLY A 712 35.53 -22.24 16.41
C GLY A 712 34.57 -22.51 15.25
N THR A 713 35.12 -22.46 14.04
CA THR A 713 34.34 -22.70 12.82
C THR A 713 33.96 -24.15 12.64
N TRP A 714 32.72 -24.40 12.30
CA TRP A 714 32.16 -25.71 12.09
C TRP A 714 32.45 -26.21 10.67
N PRO A 715 32.79 -27.49 10.49
CA PRO A 715 33.00 -28.09 9.17
C PRO A 715 31.75 -28.04 8.31
N LEU A 716 31.93 -27.76 7.00
CA LEU A 716 30.88 -27.70 6.01
C LEU A 716 30.76 -29.00 5.23
N HIS A 717 29.58 -29.56 5.15
CA HIS A 717 29.21 -30.72 4.35
C HIS A 717 28.21 -30.30 3.28
N VAL A 718 28.60 -30.43 2.01
CA VAL A 718 27.77 -29.94 0.88
C VAL A 718 26.77 -31.02 0.46
N VAL A 719 25.49 -30.64 0.48
CA VAL A 719 24.36 -31.49 0.09
C VAL A 719 24.03 -31.29 -1.39
N ASP A 720 23.84 -30.05 -1.82
CA ASP A 720 23.47 -29.71 -3.21
C ASP A 720 24.17 -28.43 -3.69
N ARG A 721 24.44 -28.36 -5.03
CA ARG A 721 25.02 -27.17 -5.69
C ARG A 721 24.16 -26.59 -6.81
N GLU A 722 23.01 -27.17 -7.11
CA GLU A 722 22.24 -26.85 -8.34
C GLU A 722 20.96 -26.07 -8.05
N LEU A 723 20.33 -26.29 -6.89
CA LEU A 723 19.20 -25.46 -6.48
C LEU A 723 19.68 -24.03 -6.23
N ASN A 724 18.77 -23.05 -6.33
CA ASN A 724 19.13 -21.65 -6.11
C ASN A 724 18.05 -20.89 -5.38
N GLY A 725 18.47 -19.98 -4.50
CA GLY A 725 17.57 -19.16 -3.76
C GLY A 725 16.69 -19.95 -2.80
N ILE A 726 17.31 -20.71 -1.91
CA ILE A 726 16.57 -21.49 -0.92
C ILE A 726 15.83 -20.54 0.02
N HIS A 727 14.50 -20.53 -0.08
CA HIS A 727 13.60 -19.66 0.69
C HIS A 727 12.77 -20.40 1.74
N GLY A 728 12.99 -21.67 1.91
CA GLY A 728 12.41 -22.50 2.96
C GLY A 728 13.24 -23.75 3.15
N LEU A 729 13.47 -24.09 4.41
CA LEU A 729 14.02 -25.36 4.84
C LEU A 729 13.07 -25.98 5.87
N ALA A 730 12.90 -27.29 5.79
CA ALA A 730 12.28 -28.10 6.82
C ALA A 730 13.12 -29.37 7.02
N VAL A 731 12.92 -30.03 8.13
CA VAL A 731 13.62 -31.25 8.49
C VAL A 731 12.60 -32.30 8.93
N GLY A 732 12.79 -33.55 8.49
CA GLY A 732 11.97 -34.66 8.92
C GLY A 732 12.41 -35.96 8.23
N ASP A 733 12.01 -37.07 8.79
CA ASP A 733 12.30 -38.43 8.24
C ASP A 733 11.33 -38.68 7.05
N VAL A 734 11.74 -38.22 5.87
CA VAL A 734 10.90 -38.27 4.66
C VAL A 734 10.83 -39.72 4.13
N ASP A 735 11.92 -40.46 4.14
CA ASP A 735 11.95 -41.82 3.58
C ASP A 735 11.62 -42.93 4.61
N THR A 736 11.38 -42.54 5.86
CA THR A 736 11.04 -43.42 6.96
C THR A 736 12.15 -44.42 7.32
N ASP A 737 13.41 -43.97 7.13
CA ASP A 737 14.58 -44.77 7.48
C ASP A 737 15.02 -44.57 8.95
N GLY A 738 14.37 -43.69 9.69
CA GLY A 738 14.61 -43.34 11.09
C GLY A 738 15.61 -42.22 11.28
N ARG A 739 16.01 -41.52 10.20
CA ARG A 739 16.92 -40.39 10.21
C ARG A 739 16.27 -39.14 9.65
N PRO A 740 16.65 -37.96 10.10
CA PRO A 740 16.12 -36.74 9.53
C PRO A 740 16.73 -36.44 8.15
N ASP A 741 15.86 -36.05 7.21
CA ASP A 741 16.21 -35.54 5.89
C ASP A 741 16.08 -34.03 5.86
N VAL A 742 16.74 -33.38 4.89
CA VAL A 742 16.62 -31.96 4.63
C VAL A 742 15.68 -31.69 3.47
N ILE A 743 14.65 -30.92 3.68
CA ILE A 743 13.68 -30.50 2.66
C ILE A 743 13.96 -29.05 2.30
N ALA A 744 14.12 -28.74 0.99
CA ALA A 744 14.47 -27.41 0.52
C ALA A 744 13.51 -26.90 -0.56
N GLY A 745 13.03 -25.69 -0.37
CA GLY A 745 12.26 -24.94 -1.35
C GLY A 745 13.08 -23.85 -2.02
N SER A 746 13.23 -23.91 -3.36
CA SER A 746 14.00 -22.95 -4.12
C SER A 746 13.11 -22.00 -4.90
N ILE A 747 13.44 -20.70 -4.86
CA ILE A 747 12.86 -19.70 -5.77
C ILE A 747 13.84 -19.47 -6.91
N SER A 748 13.38 -19.65 -8.16
CA SER A 748 14.23 -19.41 -9.30
C SER A 748 14.43 -17.92 -9.60
N GLY A 749 15.68 -17.56 -9.89
CA GLY A 749 15.98 -16.49 -10.82
C GLY A 749 15.70 -16.95 -12.27
N PRO A 750 15.99 -16.11 -13.26
CA PRO A 750 15.66 -16.39 -14.68
C PRO A 750 16.26 -17.66 -15.28
N PHE A 751 17.07 -18.39 -14.54
CA PHE A 751 17.82 -19.54 -15.05
C PHE A 751 17.45 -20.91 -14.44
N PHE A 752 16.64 -20.95 -13.35
CA PHE A 752 16.28 -22.18 -12.67
C PHE A 752 14.79 -22.25 -12.37
N PRO A 753 14.11 -23.37 -12.62
CA PRO A 753 12.71 -23.55 -12.26
C PRO A 753 12.54 -23.60 -10.74
N ASN A 754 11.48 -22.99 -10.22
CA ASN A 754 11.09 -23.12 -8.83
C ASN A 754 10.88 -24.60 -8.50
N SER A 755 11.43 -25.08 -7.37
CA SER A 755 11.44 -26.49 -7.04
C SER A 755 11.30 -26.70 -5.54
N VAL A 756 10.72 -27.83 -5.15
CA VAL A 756 10.82 -28.42 -3.81
C VAL A 756 11.51 -29.76 -3.97
N ALA A 757 12.54 -30.00 -3.20
CA ALA A 757 13.28 -31.24 -3.18
C ALA A 757 13.65 -31.62 -1.74
N TRP A 758 13.84 -32.90 -1.48
CA TRP A 758 14.40 -33.40 -0.23
C TRP A 758 15.66 -34.18 -0.48
N PHE A 759 16.48 -34.34 0.56
CA PHE A 759 17.80 -34.92 0.51
C PHE A 759 17.98 -35.88 1.69
N SER A 760 18.16 -37.16 1.40
CA SER A 760 18.53 -38.16 2.40
C SER A 760 19.99 -37.96 2.81
N LEU A 761 20.21 -37.71 4.10
CA LEU A 761 21.57 -37.52 4.65
C LEU A 761 22.21 -38.87 4.90
N ALA A 762 23.31 -39.20 4.16
CA ALA A 762 23.97 -40.49 4.22
C ALA A 762 24.82 -40.65 5.48
N GLU A 763 24.94 -41.94 5.98
CA GLU A 763 25.75 -42.33 7.14
C GLU A 763 27.24 -41.92 7.14
N LYS A 764 27.75 -41.47 6.00
CA LYS A 764 29.14 -41.00 5.87
C LYS A 764 29.21 -39.80 4.97
N ALA A 765 29.70 -38.70 5.49
CA ALA A 765 29.91 -37.40 4.83
C ALA A 765 30.68 -37.45 3.47
N ALA A 766 31.01 -38.61 2.93
CA ALA A 766 31.82 -38.77 1.74
C ALA A 766 31.03 -38.94 0.42
N ALA A 767 29.71 -39.14 0.46
CA ALA A 767 28.91 -39.24 -0.74
C ALA A 767 27.94 -38.04 -0.87
N PRO A 768 27.72 -37.44 -2.08
CA PRO A 768 26.67 -36.43 -2.25
C PRO A 768 25.32 -37.05 -1.88
N ALA A 769 24.52 -36.34 -1.12
CA ALA A 769 23.15 -36.73 -0.80
C ALA A 769 22.33 -36.91 -2.08
N ALA A 770 21.46 -37.92 -2.11
CA ALA A 770 20.56 -38.11 -3.25
C ALA A 770 19.48 -37.00 -3.23
N ARG A 771 19.32 -36.31 -4.33
CA ARG A 771 18.27 -35.31 -4.49
C ARG A 771 16.98 -35.97 -5.04
N HIS A 772 15.92 -35.87 -4.25
CA HIS A 772 14.59 -36.33 -4.63
C HIS A 772 13.67 -35.12 -4.92
N VAL A 773 13.23 -34.98 -6.16
CA VAL A 773 12.41 -33.83 -6.57
C VAL A 773 10.95 -34.09 -6.28
N VAL A 774 10.32 -33.25 -5.47
CA VAL A 774 8.87 -33.27 -5.17
C VAL A 774 8.12 -32.55 -6.28
N THR A 775 8.57 -31.36 -6.63
CA THR A 775 8.02 -30.56 -7.73
C THR A 775 9.09 -29.67 -8.37
N SER A 776 8.92 -29.35 -9.66
CA SER A 776 9.84 -28.49 -10.39
C SER A 776 9.13 -27.77 -11.55
N GLY A 777 9.80 -26.79 -12.15
CA GLY A 777 9.36 -26.14 -13.39
C GLY A 777 8.49 -24.91 -13.22
N GLY A 778 8.35 -24.37 -12.01
CA GLY A 778 7.61 -23.14 -11.74
C GLY A 778 6.09 -23.27 -11.80
N ALA A 779 5.56 -24.47 -12.04
CA ALA A 779 4.12 -24.73 -12.03
C ALA A 779 3.48 -24.45 -10.67
N ASP A 780 4.27 -24.49 -9.60
CA ASP A 780 3.83 -24.35 -8.21
C ASP A 780 4.19 -23.00 -7.57
N GLY A 781 4.57 -22.00 -8.38
CA GLY A 781 4.77 -20.63 -7.89
C GLY A 781 6.16 -20.39 -7.29
N ARG A 782 6.22 -19.75 -6.08
CA ARG A 782 7.45 -19.42 -5.37
C ARG A 782 7.42 -20.02 -3.96
N PRO A 783 8.01 -21.21 -3.73
CA PRO A 783 8.16 -21.78 -2.39
C PRO A 783 8.79 -20.75 -1.44
N HIS A 784 8.15 -20.49 -0.30
CA HIS A 784 8.66 -19.50 0.65
C HIS A 784 8.98 -20.12 2.01
N TYR A 785 8.01 -20.67 2.71
CA TYR A 785 8.22 -21.44 3.93
C TYR A 785 7.73 -22.86 3.75
N LEU A 786 8.40 -23.77 4.40
CA LEU A 786 8.10 -25.20 4.43
C LEU A 786 7.83 -25.66 5.86
N ASP A 787 7.04 -26.73 5.97
CA ASP A 787 6.88 -27.50 7.17
C ASP A 787 6.74 -28.98 6.82
N PHE A 788 6.84 -29.86 7.81
CA PHE A 788 6.76 -31.30 7.60
C PHE A 788 5.92 -31.96 8.70
N ALA A 789 4.85 -32.66 8.33
CA ALA A 789 3.95 -33.32 9.26
C ALA A 789 3.11 -34.40 8.54
N ASP A 790 2.72 -35.45 9.25
CA ASP A 790 1.74 -36.42 8.77
C ASP A 790 0.31 -35.85 8.91
N LEU A 791 -0.20 -35.24 7.84
CA LEU A 791 -1.51 -34.57 7.83
C LEU A 791 -2.69 -35.52 7.67
N ASN A 792 -2.47 -36.66 6.99
CA ASN A 792 -3.53 -37.63 6.69
C ASN A 792 -3.52 -38.85 7.64
N ARG A 793 -2.56 -38.95 8.55
CA ARG A 793 -2.34 -40.03 9.51
C ARG A 793 -2.11 -41.39 8.86
N ASP A 794 -1.34 -41.41 7.79
CA ASP A 794 -0.96 -42.65 7.13
C ASP A 794 0.41 -43.19 7.61
N GLY A 795 1.01 -42.48 8.56
CA GLY A 795 2.32 -42.84 9.17
C GLY A 795 3.50 -42.38 8.33
N ARG A 796 3.29 -41.58 7.30
CA ARG A 796 4.33 -40.93 6.46
C ARG A 796 4.19 -39.41 6.54
N GLY A 797 5.31 -38.74 6.65
CA GLY A 797 5.29 -37.27 6.69
C GLY A 797 5.03 -36.66 5.34
N ASP A 798 4.22 -35.62 5.32
CA ASP A 798 3.86 -34.83 4.18
C ASP A 798 4.62 -33.48 4.19
N ILE A 799 4.83 -32.88 3.03
CA ILE A 799 5.52 -31.58 2.90
C ILE A 799 4.48 -30.47 2.76
N LEU A 800 4.49 -29.52 3.69
CA LEU A 800 3.64 -28.35 3.64
C LEU A 800 4.39 -27.19 2.99
N LEU A 801 3.67 -26.37 2.21
CA LEU A 801 4.26 -25.28 1.44
C LEU A 801 3.40 -24.02 1.48
N GLY A 802 4.00 -22.91 1.94
CA GLY A 802 3.52 -21.56 1.73
C GLY A 802 4.11 -20.96 0.43
N ASP A 803 3.26 -20.60 -0.52
CA ASP A 803 3.66 -20.11 -1.84
C ASP A 803 3.38 -18.62 -1.99
N SER A 804 4.43 -17.81 -1.96
CA SER A 804 4.31 -16.35 -2.10
C SER A 804 4.00 -15.87 -3.54
N GLY A 805 4.21 -16.71 -4.53
CA GLY A 805 3.97 -16.36 -5.94
C GLY A 805 2.50 -16.48 -6.33
N LYS A 806 1.85 -17.55 -5.91
CA LYS A 806 0.43 -17.81 -6.16
C LYS A 806 -0.48 -17.42 -5.01
N GLY A 807 0.08 -17.21 -3.81
CA GLY A 807 -0.69 -16.99 -2.59
C GLY A 807 -1.49 -18.23 -2.21
N THR A 808 -0.85 -19.41 -2.23
CA THR A 808 -1.49 -20.67 -1.83
C THR A 808 -0.81 -21.30 -0.63
N LEU A 809 -1.61 -21.94 0.20
CA LEU A 809 -1.15 -22.92 1.18
C LEU A 809 -1.49 -24.30 0.62
N THR A 810 -0.50 -25.16 0.49
CA THR A 810 -0.63 -26.50 -0.10
C THR A 810 0.14 -27.52 0.72
N TRP A 811 -0.25 -28.79 0.60
CA TRP A 811 0.55 -29.89 1.10
C TRP A 811 0.73 -30.93 0.00
N TRP A 812 1.83 -31.68 0.10
CA TRP A 812 2.20 -32.73 -0.82
C TRP A 812 2.22 -34.03 -0.06
N GLU A 813 1.24 -34.88 -0.39
CA GLU A 813 1.11 -36.22 0.18
C GLU A 813 2.18 -37.13 -0.40
N ARG A 814 2.93 -37.78 0.47
CA ARG A 814 3.94 -38.75 0.05
C ARG A 814 3.30 -40.00 -0.51
N GLY A 815 3.78 -40.49 -1.66
CA GLY A 815 3.36 -41.75 -2.22
C GLY A 815 3.75 -42.96 -1.38
N VAL A 816 3.22 -44.13 -1.72
CA VAL A 816 3.42 -45.37 -0.96
C VAL A 816 4.86 -45.88 -0.96
N ASN A 817 5.75 -45.34 -1.80
CA ASN A 817 7.18 -45.56 -1.86
C ASN A 817 7.88 -44.43 -2.59
N ASP A 818 9.22 -44.39 -2.55
CA ASP A 818 10.02 -43.28 -3.11
C ASP A 818 9.92 -43.08 -4.62
N ALA A 819 9.47 -44.11 -5.36
CA ALA A 819 9.26 -44.05 -6.81
C ALA A 819 7.85 -43.54 -7.18
N ALA A 820 6.93 -43.49 -6.21
CA ALA A 820 5.58 -43.01 -6.45
C ALA A 820 5.58 -41.47 -6.52
N PRO A 821 4.81 -40.86 -7.42
CA PRO A 821 4.73 -39.41 -7.49
C PRO A 821 4.06 -38.83 -6.23
N TRP A 822 4.49 -37.68 -5.77
CA TRP A 822 3.84 -36.90 -4.74
C TRP A 822 2.50 -36.34 -5.24
N THR A 823 1.48 -36.37 -4.42
CA THR A 823 0.14 -35.84 -4.75
C THR A 823 -0.06 -34.48 -4.09
N LYS A 824 -0.35 -33.48 -4.90
CA LYS A 824 -0.58 -32.12 -4.44
C LYS A 824 -2.01 -31.90 -3.97
N HIS A 825 -2.17 -31.31 -2.80
CA HIS A 825 -3.47 -30.90 -2.23
C HIS A 825 -3.45 -29.40 -1.90
N LEU A 826 -4.55 -28.71 -2.24
CA LEU A 826 -4.76 -27.31 -1.88
C LEU A 826 -5.44 -27.23 -0.50
N ILE A 827 -4.83 -26.51 0.44
CA ILE A 827 -5.46 -26.13 1.70
C ILE A 827 -6.27 -24.85 1.51
N ALA A 828 -5.63 -23.79 1.04
CA ALA A 828 -6.26 -22.48 0.85
C ALA A 828 -5.59 -21.63 -0.23
N GLN A 829 -6.38 -20.68 -0.77
CA GLN A 829 -5.93 -19.61 -1.63
C GLN A 829 -5.97 -18.31 -0.82
N GLU A 830 -4.82 -17.83 -0.35
CA GLU A 830 -4.70 -16.64 0.47
C GLU A 830 -3.67 -15.67 -0.13
N LYS A 831 -4.13 -14.48 -0.52
CA LYS A 831 -3.25 -13.51 -1.18
C LYS A 831 -2.09 -13.10 -0.27
N GLY A 832 -0.87 -13.36 -0.72
CA GLY A 832 0.33 -13.05 0.04
C GLY A 832 0.70 -14.10 1.09
N ALA A 833 0.09 -15.29 1.05
CA ALA A 833 0.49 -16.41 1.88
C ALA A 833 1.98 -16.71 1.71
N THR A 834 2.70 -16.85 2.82
CA THR A 834 4.13 -17.12 2.84
C THR A 834 4.50 -18.19 3.83
N ASN A 835 3.90 -18.16 5.02
CA ASN A 835 4.26 -19.04 6.12
C ASN A 835 3.16 -20.06 6.41
N ILE A 836 3.58 -21.25 6.83
CA ILE A 836 2.71 -22.40 7.10
C ILE A 836 3.30 -23.22 8.24
N LYS A 837 2.46 -23.66 9.19
CA LYS A 837 2.79 -24.53 10.31
C LYS A 837 1.68 -25.54 10.56
N ALA A 838 2.05 -26.78 10.87
CA ALA A 838 1.11 -27.81 11.28
C ALA A 838 1.01 -27.93 12.81
N GLY A 839 -0.17 -28.27 13.32
CA GLY A 839 -0.41 -28.56 14.74
C GLY A 839 -1.87 -28.88 15.01
N ASP A 840 -2.18 -29.55 16.11
CA ASP A 840 -3.55 -29.78 16.57
C ASP A 840 -4.02 -28.53 17.33
N ILE A 841 -4.71 -27.64 16.60
CA ILE A 841 -5.11 -26.30 17.10
C ILE A 841 -6.41 -26.37 17.89
N ASN A 842 -7.28 -27.33 17.58
CA ASN A 842 -8.60 -27.41 18.18
C ASN A 842 -8.76 -28.56 19.19
N GLY A 843 -7.67 -29.29 19.46
CA GLY A 843 -7.63 -30.38 20.42
C GLY A 843 -8.41 -31.63 19.97
N ASP A 844 -8.69 -31.81 18.67
CA ASP A 844 -9.45 -32.95 18.14
C ASP A 844 -8.55 -34.17 17.85
N GLY A 845 -7.26 -34.00 18.08
CA GLY A 845 -6.22 -34.99 17.88
C GLY A 845 -5.80 -35.12 16.41
N ARG A 846 -6.17 -34.23 15.49
CA ARG A 846 -5.74 -34.19 14.10
C ARG A 846 -4.85 -33.00 13.85
N ALA A 847 -4.01 -33.11 12.84
CA ALA A 847 -3.23 -31.97 12.42
C ALA A 847 -4.11 -30.96 11.68
N ASP A 848 -4.10 -29.73 12.18
CA ASP A 848 -4.59 -28.52 11.54
C ASP A 848 -3.42 -27.75 10.91
N VAL A 849 -3.70 -26.72 10.19
CA VAL A 849 -2.68 -25.89 9.56
C VAL A 849 -2.89 -24.42 9.93
N VAL A 850 -1.83 -23.76 10.42
CA VAL A 850 -1.79 -22.31 10.60
C VAL A 850 -1.07 -21.68 9.43
N GLY A 851 -1.66 -20.65 8.83
CA GLY A 851 -1.08 -19.89 7.70
C GLY A 851 -0.99 -18.41 7.98
N ALA A 852 0.10 -17.78 7.52
CA ALA A 852 0.31 -16.34 7.64
C ALA A 852 0.61 -15.69 6.28
N CYS A 853 0.00 -14.51 6.04
CA CYS A 853 0.12 -13.77 4.79
C CYS A 853 1.22 -12.71 4.86
N GLY A 854 2.48 -13.13 4.90
CA GLY A 854 3.65 -12.25 5.07
C GLY A 854 3.85 -11.22 3.95
N HIS A 855 3.30 -11.44 2.76
CA HIS A 855 3.25 -10.47 1.68
C HIS A 855 1.84 -9.87 1.47
N GLY A 856 0.98 -9.99 2.49
CA GLY A 856 -0.40 -9.54 2.50
C GLY A 856 -0.86 -9.13 3.89
N LYS A 857 -2.05 -9.58 4.28
CA LYS A 857 -2.64 -9.40 5.61
C LYS A 857 -3.25 -10.71 6.10
N GLY A 858 -3.17 -10.93 7.38
CA GLY A 858 -3.94 -11.92 8.11
C GLY A 858 -3.18 -13.16 8.50
N VAL A 859 -3.65 -13.74 9.61
CA VAL A 859 -3.25 -15.02 10.17
C VAL A 859 -4.51 -15.87 10.29
N PHE A 860 -4.45 -17.09 9.80
CA PHE A 860 -5.60 -17.98 9.72
C PHE A 860 -5.20 -19.38 10.16
N TRP A 861 -6.16 -20.18 10.63
CA TRP A 861 -5.95 -21.60 10.74
C TRP A 861 -7.04 -22.37 9.98
N PHE A 862 -6.73 -23.60 9.60
CA PHE A 862 -7.54 -24.44 8.73
C PHE A 862 -7.72 -25.81 9.36
N ALA A 863 -8.95 -26.13 9.75
CA ALA A 863 -9.28 -27.36 10.46
C ALA A 863 -9.16 -28.57 9.53
N GLY A 864 -8.29 -29.50 9.85
CA GLY A 864 -8.16 -30.77 9.14
C GLY A 864 -9.32 -31.72 9.39
N PRO A 865 -9.68 -32.64 8.48
CA PRO A 865 -9.14 -32.82 7.13
C PRO A 865 -9.91 -32.02 6.06
N THR A 866 -10.87 -31.17 6.44
CA THR A 866 -11.74 -30.44 5.50
C THR A 866 -11.18 -29.09 5.11
N TRP A 867 -10.13 -28.65 5.77
CA TRP A 867 -9.47 -27.35 5.61
C TRP A 867 -10.44 -26.18 5.76
N THR A 868 -11.37 -26.30 6.71
CA THR A 868 -12.29 -25.22 7.04
C THR A 868 -11.51 -24.05 7.62
N LYS A 869 -11.64 -22.88 6.99
CA LYS A 869 -10.90 -21.67 7.37
C LYS A 869 -11.47 -21.02 8.62
N HIS A 870 -10.61 -20.68 9.55
CA HIS A 870 -10.89 -19.89 10.74
C HIS A 870 -9.92 -18.71 10.81
N VAL A 871 -10.40 -17.59 11.34
CA VAL A 871 -9.62 -16.35 11.42
C VAL A 871 -8.98 -16.25 12.80
N ILE A 872 -7.65 -16.09 12.84
CA ILE A 872 -6.91 -15.72 14.05
C ILE A 872 -6.81 -14.19 14.13
N ASP A 873 -6.27 -13.57 13.09
CA ASP A 873 -6.17 -12.11 12.96
C ASP A 873 -6.26 -11.73 11.48
N ALA A 874 -7.34 -11.09 11.05
CA ALA A 874 -7.54 -10.71 9.65
C ALA A 874 -6.75 -9.46 9.25
N ASP A 875 -6.33 -8.65 10.23
CA ASP A 875 -5.87 -7.28 10.01
C ASP A 875 -4.38 -7.08 10.19
N LEU A 876 -3.68 -8.03 10.83
CA LEU A 876 -2.23 -7.92 11.00
C LEU A 876 -1.56 -7.82 9.63
N ALA A 877 -0.95 -6.67 9.37
CA ALA A 877 -0.26 -6.42 8.11
C ALA A 877 1.05 -7.19 8.05
N THR A 878 1.31 -7.86 6.93
CA THR A 878 2.56 -8.56 6.64
C THR A 878 3.08 -9.44 7.79
N PRO A 879 2.28 -10.38 8.32
CA PRO A 879 2.72 -11.37 9.31
C PRO A 879 3.71 -12.33 8.63
N HIS A 880 4.98 -11.97 8.64
CA HIS A 880 5.99 -12.67 7.85
C HIS A 880 6.58 -13.88 8.57
N ALA A 881 6.69 -13.82 9.88
CA ALA A 881 7.24 -14.89 10.71
C ALA A 881 6.16 -15.49 11.60
N LEU A 882 6.14 -16.82 11.71
CA LEU A 882 5.11 -17.61 12.38
C LEU A 882 5.75 -18.74 13.19
N ALA A 883 5.35 -18.87 14.44
CA ALA A 883 5.68 -20.00 15.31
C ALA A 883 4.43 -20.51 16.02
N VAL A 884 4.42 -21.79 16.37
CA VAL A 884 3.37 -22.45 17.13
C VAL A 884 4.00 -23.11 18.36
N GLY A 885 3.37 -22.98 19.52
CA GLY A 885 3.85 -23.55 20.77
C GLY A 885 2.88 -23.26 21.90
N ASP A 886 2.99 -23.99 23.00
CA ASP A 886 2.28 -23.72 24.24
C ASP A 886 3.04 -22.66 25.04
N PHE A 887 2.53 -21.42 25.07
CA PHE A 887 3.21 -20.28 25.72
C PHE A 887 2.72 -20.01 27.15
N ASP A 888 1.52 -20.41 27.50
CA ASP A 888 0.99 -20.21 28.87
C ASP A 888 1.00 -21.47 29.74
N GLY A 889 1.43 -22.59 29.16
CA GLY A 889 1.60 -23.85 29.89
C GLY A 889 0.28 -24.55 30.18
N ASP A 890 -0.77 -24.29 29.39
CA ASP A 890 -2.08 -24.89 29.57
C ASP A 890 -2.29 -26.18 28.75
N GLY A 891 -1.35 -26.50 27.88
CA GLY A 891 -1.29 -27.71 27.06
C GLY A 891 -1.90 -27.56 25.67
N ASP A 892 -2.44 -26.41 25.33
CA ASP A 892 -2.98 -26.10 24.02
C ASP A 892 -1.92 -25.42 23.14
N LEU A 893 -2.01 -25.56 21.81
CA LEU A 893 -1.06 -24.89 20.92
C LEU A 893 -1.50 -23.46 20.63
N ASP A 894 -0.70 -22.51 21.06
CA ASP A 894 -0.81 -21.09 20.75
C ASP A 894 -0.10 -20.73 19.45
N VAL A 895 -0.34 -19.52 18.97
CA VAL A 895 0.27 -19.01 17.74
C VAL A 895 1.02 -17.71 18.04
N ALA A 896 2.31 -17.64 17.71
CA ALA A 896 3.09 -16.41 17.76
C ALA A 896 3.42 -15.93 16.35
N VAL A 897 3.31 -14.62 16.13
CA VAL A 897 3.51 -14.00 14.83
C VAL A 897 4.33 -12.72 14.97
N ALA A 898 5.25 -12.53 14.05
CA ALA A 898 5.96 -11.27 13.96
C ALA A 898 5.74 -10.61 12.59
N SER A 899 5.30 -9.36 12.63
CA SER A 899 4.98 -8.58 11.44
C SER A 899 6.19 -7.83 10.92
N TYR A 900 6.37 -7.89 9.59
CA TYR A 900 7.45 -7.23 8.89
C TYR A 900 7.28 -5.70 8.79
N THR A 901 6.06 -5.21 8.54
CA THR A 901 5.79 -3.77 8.36
C THR A 901 5.02 -3.13 9.51
N ALA A 902 4.25 -3.88 10.27
CA ALA A 902 3.59 -3.38 11.46
C ALA A 902 4.53 -3.32 12.68
N PHE A 903 5.73 -3.93 12.57
CA PHE A 903 6.74 -3.98 13.64
C PHE A 903 6.20 -4.50 14.97
N THR A 904 5.29 -5.45 14.90
CA THR A 904 4.60 -6.04 16.04
C THR A 904 5.00 -7.50 16.18
N VAL A 905 5.37 -7.91 17.38
CA VAL A 905 5.44 -9.31 17.78
C VAL A 905 4.26 -9.55 18.70
N ARG A 906 3.44 -10.52 18.35
CA ARG A 906 2.18 -10.82 19.02
C ARG A 906 2.05 -12.33 19.19
N TRP A 907 1.49 -12.77 20.30
CA TRP A 907 1.01 -14.12 20.44
C TRP A 907 -0.50 -14.14 20.61
N TYR A 908 -1.10 -15.23 20.22
CA TYR A 908 -2.52 -15.47 20.29
C TYR A 908 -2.74 -16.69 21.16
N GLU A 909 -3.26 -16.46 22.38
CA GLU A 909 -3.64 -17.48 23.36
C GLU A 909 -4.82 -18.27 22.80
N ASN A 910 -4.66 -19.58 22.65
CA ASN A 910 -5.68 -20.50 22.21
C ASN A 910 -6.56 -20.92 23.42
N ASP A 911 -7.81 -21.18 23.20
CA ASP A 911 -8.73 -21.70 24.22
C ASP A 911 -8.88 -23.23 24.16
N GLY A 912 -8.00 -23.92 23.43
CA GLY A 912 -8.03 -25.36 23.16
C GLY A 912 -9.14 -25.81 22.20
N ARG A 913 -9.81 -24.85 21.54
CA ARG A 913 -10.88 -25.11 20.57
C ARG A 913 -10.73 -24.29 19.31
N GLY A 914 -9.58 -23.63 19.18
CA GLY A 914 -9.26 -22.74 18.06
C GLY A 914 -9.87 -21.36 18.17
N GLY A 915 -10.29 -20.92 19.35
CA GLY A 915 -10.63 -19.54 19.66
C GLY A 915 -9.42 -18.81 20.23
N PHE A 916 -9.04 -17.66 19.64
CA PHE A 916 -7.81 -16.98 19.94
C PHE A 916 -7.99 -15.62 20.60
N THR A 917 -7.14 -15.31 21.61
CA THR A 917 -7.05 -14.01 22.26
C THR A 917 -5.69 -13.39 21.96
N PRO A 918 -5.60 -12.19 21.36
CA PRO A 918 -4.33 -11.57 21.00
C PRO A 918 -3.65 -10.90 22.20
N HIS A 919 -2.33 -11.07 22.31
CA HIS A 919 -1.46 -10.44 23.31
C HIS A 919 -0.23 -9.85 22.63
N ASP A 920 0.02 -8.57 22.81
CA ASP A 920 1.20 -7.91 22.25
C ASP A 920 2.44 -8.24 23.10
N ILE A 921 3.49 -8.78 22.46
CA ILE A 921 4.79 -9.05 23.07
C ILE A 921 5.71 -7.84 22.90
N ASP A 922 5.78 -7.30 21.66
CA ASP A 922 6.64 -6.17 21.33
C ASP A 922 5.97 -5.28 20.28
N VAL A 923 5.59 -4.08 20.67
CA VAL A 923 5.01 -3.05 19.81
C VAL A 923 5.80 -1.73 19.83
N GLY A 924 6.83 -1.66 20.68
CA GLY A 924 7.57 -0.42 20.95
C GLY A 924 8.92 -0.32 20.24
N HIS A 925 9.55 -1.44 19.89
CA HIS A 925 10.94 -1.49 19.43
C HIS A 925 11.10 -1.51 17.91
N LYS A 926 10.03 -1.39 17.14
CA LYS A 926 10.03 -1.40 15.66
C LYS A 926 10.87 -2.53 15.07
N GLN A 927 10.70 -3.72 15.63
CA GLN A 927 11.45 -4.90 15.26
C GLN A 927 11.00 -5.37 13.87
N GLU A 928 11.91 -5.35 12.88
CA GLU A 928 11.64 -5.91 11.57
C GLU A 928 11.89 -7.40 11.58
N ALA A 929 10.83 -8.17 11.68
CA ALA A 929 10.88 -9.61 11.82
C ALA A 929 10.93 -10.32 10.45
N TYR A 930 11.84 -11.29 10.33
CA TYR A 930 11.93 -12.10 9.12
C TYR A 930 11.70 -13.59 9.39
N ASP A 931 12.20 -14.12 10.48
CA ASP A 931 12.00 -15.50 10.95
C ASP A 931 11.71 -15.52 12.45
N LEU A 932 10.94 -16.50 12.92
CA LEU A 932 10.53 -16.66 14.31
C LEU A 932 10.51 -18.14 14.67
N LYS A 933 11.10 -18.49 15.81
CA LYS A 933 11.09 -19.85 16.35
C LYS A 933 10.62 -19.86 17.80
N ALA A 934 9.93 -20.92 18.17
CA ALA A 934 9.48 -21.20 19.52
C ALA A 934 10.33 -22.36 20.11
N THR A 935 10.93 -22.14 21.26
CA THR A 935 11.80 -23.12 21.94
C THR A 935 12.00 -22.73 23.41
N ASP A 936 12.24 -23.69 24.28
CA ASP A 936 12.79 -23.42 25.62
C ASP A 936 14.29 -23.11 25.43
N LEU A 937 14.64 -21.83 25.55
CA LEU A 937 15.97 -21.32 25.25
C LEU A 937 16.94 -21.43 26.45
N ASP A 938 16.43 -21.21 27.68
CA ASP A 938 17.25 -21.18 28.90
C ASP A 938 17.02 -22.38 29.83
N GLY A 939 16.24 -23.36 29.38
CA GLY A 939 16.03 -24.64 30.11
C GLY A 939 15.11 -24.55 31.31
N ASP A 940 14.26 -23.51 31.39
CA ASP A 940 13.35 -23.30 32.51
C ASP A 940 11.99 -24.05 32.34
N GLY A 941 11.83 -24.78 31.23
CA GLY A 941 10.66 -25.57 30.88
C GLY A 941 9.50 -24.78 30.27
N ARG A 942 9.72 -23.51 29.87
CA ARG A 942 8.76 -22.67 29.22
C ARG A 942 9.16 -22.41 27.77
N THR A 943 8.18 -22.21 26.92
CA THR A 943 8.43 -21.91 25.53
C THR A 943 8.75 -20.43 25.36
N ASP A 944 10.00 -20.13 24.96
CA ASP A 944 10.50 -18.82 24.60
C ASP A 944 10.34 -18.59 23.10
N LEU A 945 10.58 -17.34 22.67
CA LEU A 945 10.61 -16.96 21.26
C LEU A 945 11.97 -16.37 20.88
N ILE A 946 12.49 -16.76 19.72
CA ILE A 946 13.65 -16.12 19.10
C ILE A 946 13.29 -15.59 17.71
N LEU A 947 13.80 -14.41 17.37
CA LEU A 947 13.42 -13.67 16.20
C LEU A 947 14.62 -13.16 15.41
N ALA A 948 14.57 -13.31 14.08
CA ALA A 948 15.53 -12.75 13.15
C ALA A 948 15.11 -11.33 12.74
N GLY A 949 15.94 -10.34 13.08
CA GLY A 949 15.76 -8.95 12.66
C GLY A 949 16.61 -8.61 11.45
N ARG A 950 15.98 -8.66 10.25
CA ARG A 950 16.71 -8.48 8.98
C ARG A 950 17.29 -7.08 8.84
N GLU A 951 16.46 -6.04 8.84
CA GLU A 951 16.91 -4.67 8.71
C GLU A 951 17.40 -4.09 10.04
N THR A 952 16.93 -4.62 11.16
CA THR A 952 17.38 -4.24 12.50
C THR A 952 18.75 -4.83 12.86
N ARG A 953 19.25 -5.79 12.07
CA ARG A 953 20.56 -6.47 12.26
C ARG A 953 20.75 -7.00 13.67
N ASN A 954 19.77 -7.69 14.17
CA ASN A 954 19.81 -8.29 15.50
C ASN A 954 19.13 -9.64 15.51
N ALA A 955 19.50 -10.46 16.48
CA ALA A 955 18.65 -11.52 16.95
C ALA A 955 17.98 -11.04 18.24
N VAL A 956 16.72 -11.40 18.46
CA VAL A 956 15.98 -11.02 19.66
C VAL A 956 15.44 -12.28 20.32
N ALA A 957 15.73 -12.45 21.59
CA ALA A 957 15.10 -13.45 22.45
C ALA A 957 14.03 -12.81 23.30
N TYR A 958 12.87 -13.43 23.37
CA TYR A 958 11.78 -13.09 24.28
C TYR A 958 11.64 -14.28 25.23
N PHE A 959 12.14 -14.11 26.45
CA PHE A 959 12.06 -15.13 27.48
C PHE A 959 10.68 -15.06 28.15
N ASN A 960 10.04 -16.20 28.23
CA ASN A 960 8.75 -16.35 28.90
C ASN A 960 8.98 -16.49 30.42
N ARG A 961 8.66 -15.44 31.16
CA ARG A 961 8.89 -15.36 32.61
C ARG A 961 7.60 -15.52 33.42
N LYS A 962 7.74 -15.98 34.69
CA LYS A 962 6.59 -16.05 35.65
C LYS A 962 6.10 -14.69 36.08
#